data_f364833529e829e6156d9483320c9471
#
_entry.id   f364833529e829e6156d9483320c9471
#
_cell.length_a   1.000
_cell.length_b   1.000
_cell.length_c   1.000
_cell.angle_alpha   90.00
_cell.angle_beta   90.00
_cell.angle_gamma   90.00
#
_symmetry.space_group_name_H-M   'P 1'
#
loop_
_entity.id
_entity.type
_entity.pdbx_description
1 polymer ?
#
loop_
_entity_poly.entity_id
_entity_poly.type
_entity_poly.pdbx_seq_one_letter_code
_entity_poly.pdbx_strand_id
1 'polypeptide(L)'
;VMMGGEEKKVSDLGPVDEKGPFSVPTKIDLYEGLDITEKDGIYINGLNLSPNHYYRDVLLVNGEDYVVGKFSLENNIIDGMEKWMLVAKSEDINFQNHSSSKYYFLMAVAEFKLYKISINEVIYKKTEITNTHLCIDFGTSNTTAGCFLDNNYVDNISNIAEINNNIKLNDENITLFADKKKLTVQDYEISYQKIVPTIVYVKDCKDRNNIKYLFGYEASEKMKEDQYCPKASCFMEIKRWTSDIETEENIQDIYGNKATVTRREVISKYLMFIIRESENQYKCKFKNIHMSAPVKLKDKVLDVYESILQEQGYILEKTYAIDEGIAVLYNIIDTQIKEDNYENGREEKALIIDCGGGTSDLASCSYSIDKDEDGIINLDIATEYVNGDINFGGNNLTYKIMQYMKIVYAAYISEDKKRVNIDEIIPIDVNGLFSYIEGEMENDNPENIQKRYEEVYRKLNEEYSKAENIIPTRFGEYENQPKEIYDKIKNNFYFLWKLAEEMKKEFYRTTSISRYKFDEKDITNSEIDLHVKKIEDWRLSIQENGKMINQDCPDITFNAKEIDKLLRVDIYYLVRRFLNDLYENHILDTYNQIKLSGQSSKINIFMDSLKEFLPGKKIKSGRLHSEKSNAEELKLLCLKGAIKYLHSLEKSDIEINLANETKNIPITVYIKNDNAADREMFHEGDDWEQKAQKRRLTQSGKEIYLYMKNSNKEVCSPYKYNYENVKYKETKQDILIAMSQGRIDQPILDTLSQNKKYVFIYLNKEKWGFEILPLYKVKEKLYAGKSEFCSFEMDMLQKTFFDGRK
;
A
#
# COMPACT_ATOMS: atom_id res chain seq x y z
N VAL A 1 5.80 2.17 -41.40
CA VAL A 1 6.88 2.14 -40.36
C VAL A 1 8.06 1.42 -40.96
N MET A 2 9.18 2.10 -41.00
CA MET A 2 10.40 1.50 -41.51
C MET A 2 11.03 0.65 -40.40
N MET A 3 10.99 -0.67 -40.50
CA MET A 3 11.82 -1.55 -39.70
C MET A 3 13.23 -1.58 -40.31
N GLY A 4 14.16 -0.86 -39.75
CA GLY A 4 15.56 -0.75 -40.27
C GLY A 4 15.70 0.04 -41.55
N GLY A 5 14.79 0.99 -41.86
CA GLY A 5 14.92 1.88 -43.03
C GLY A 5 14.30 1.36 -44.34
N GLU A 6 13.75 0.17 -44.41
CA GLU A 6 13.11 -0.43 -45.57
C GLU A 6 11.63 -0.79 -45.34
N GLU A 7 10.79 -0.55 -46.34
CA GLU A 7 9.41 -1.02 -46.33
C GLU A 7 9.39 -2.55 -46.52
N LYS A 8 8.79 -3.28 -45.56
CA LYS A 8 8.68 -4.74 -45.61
C LYS A 8 7.25 -5.21 -45.83
N LYS A 9 7.08 -6.15 -46.72
CA LYS A 9 5.85 -6.91 -46.87
C LYS A 9 5.74 -8.01 -45.83
N VAL A 10 4.51 -8.39 -45.48
CA VAL A 10 4.25 -9.51 -44.56
C VAL A 10 4.92 -10.79 -45.05
N SER A 11 4.94 -11.02 -46.36
CA SER A 11 5.60 -12.17 -47.02
C SER A 11 7.12 -12.23 -46.73
N ASP A 12 7.76 -11.08 -46.49
CA ASP A 12 9.19 -11.00 -46.18
C ASP A 12 9.52 -11.42 -44.72
N LEU A 13 8.48 -11.57 -43.92
CA LEU A 13 8.59 -11.93 -42.50
C LEU A 13 8.38 -13.44 -42.26
N GLY A 14 7.88 -14.17 -43.24
CA GLY A 14 7.67 -15.61 -43.19
C GLY A 14 6.32 -16.07 -43.74
N PRO A 15 6.02 -17.37 -43.71
CA PRO A 15 4.75 -17.91 -44.23
C PRO A 15 3.56 -17.37 -43.42
N VAL A 16 2.49 -17.01 -44.14
CA VAL A 16 1.22 -16.48 -43.62
C VAL A 16 0.17 -17.55 -43.57
N ASP A 17 -0.48 -17.76 -42.43
CA ASP A 17 -1.66 -18.61 -42.29
C ASP A 17 -2.91 -17.72 -42.20
N GLU A 18 -3.89 -17.90 -43.10
CA GLU A 18 -5.13 -17.11 -43.13
C GLU A 18 -6.17 -17.60 -42.10
N LYS A 19 -5.93 -18.71 -41.43
CA LYS A 19 -6.87 -19.32 -40.46
C LYS A 19 -6.29 -19.35 -39.06
N GLY A 20 -6.03 -18.16 -38.49
CA GLY A 20 -5.61 -18.05 -37.11
C GLY A 20 -6.75 -18.22 -36.10
N PRO A 21 -6.44 -18.56 -34.83
CA PRO A 21 -7.42 -18.75 -33.76
C PRO A 21 -7.83 -17.43 -33.10
N PHE A 22 -7.77 -16.34 -33.82
CA PHE A 22 -8.08 -15.03 -33.29
C PHE A 22 -9.54 -14.67 -33.42
N SER A 23 -10.13 -14.18 -32.32
CA SER A 23 -11.37 -13.42 -32.34
C SER A 23 -11.00 -11.94 -32.34
N VAL A 24 -11.17 -11.25 -33.44
CA VAL A 24 -10.94 -9.79 -33.53
C VAL A 24 -12.30 -9.15 -33.84
N PRO A 25 -12.63 -8.04 -33.16
CA PRO A 25 -13.81 -7.29 -33.51
C PRO A 25 -13.69 -6.78 -34.94
N THR A 26 -14.80 -6.82 -35.70
CA THR A 26 -14.86 -6.32 -37.06
C THR A 26 -14.63 -4.80 -37.14
N LYS A 27 -14.80 -4.10 -36.03
CA LYS A 27 -14.57 -2.66 -35.87
C LYS A 27 -13.65 -2.43 -34.69
N ILE A 28 -12.69 -1.53 -34.85
CA ILE A 28 -11.77 -1.14 -33.78
C ILE A 28 -11.81 0.37 -33.62
N ASP A 29 -12.14 0.86 -32.46
CA ASP A 29 -12.03 2.26 -32.10
C ASP A 29 -10.65 2.53 -31.52
N LEU A 30 -9.90 3.41 -32.19
CA LEU A 30 -8.58 3.86 -31.74
C LEU A 30 -8.69 5.26 -31.13
N TYR A 31 -8.21 5.43 -29.91
CA TYR A 31 -8.25 6.70 -29.20
C TYR A 31 -6.86 7.31 -29.13
N GLU A 32 -6.76 8.61 -29.48
CA GLU A 32 -5.50 9.36 -29.48
C GLU A 32 -4.81 9.34 -28.11
N GLY A 33 -3.55 8.83 -28.06
CA GLY A 33 -2.75 8.79 -26.84
C GLY A 33 -3.18 7.76 -25.81
N LEU A 34 -4.10 6.85 -26.15
CA LEU A 34 -4.45 5.68 -25.34
C LEU A 34 -3.88 4.40 -25.94
N ASP A 35 -3.59 3.45 -25.05
CA ASP A 35 -3.11 2.14 -25.48
C ASP A 35 -4.28 1.25 -25.90
N ILE A 36 -4.02 0.41 -26.89
CA ILE A 36 -4.91 -0.72 -27.18
C ILE A 36 -4.55 -1.82 -26.18
N THR A 37 -5.54 -2.25 -25.43
CA THR A 37 -5.41 -3.31 -24.44
C THR A 37 -6.30 -4.50 -24.82
N GLU A 38 -6.09 -5.62 -24.18
CA GLU A 38 -6.96 -6.81 -24.34
C GLU A 38 -8.42 -6.52 -23.96
N LYS A 39 -8.67 -5.48 -23.17
CA LYS A 39 -10.01 -4.98 -22.82
C LYS A 39 -10.78 -4.45 -24.03
N ASP A 40 -10.10 -4.09 -25.12
CA ASP A 40 -10.71 -3.60 -26.35
C ASP A 40 -11.24 -4.72 -27.26
N GLY A 41 -11.29 -5.95 -26.77
CA GLY A 41 -11.79 -7.10 -27.50
C GLY A 41 -10.80 -7.69 -28.49
N ILE A 42 -9.57 -7.19 -28.55
CA ILE A 42 -8.50 -7.77 -29.34
C ILE A 42 -7.85 -8.86 -28.51
N TYR A 43 -8.48 -10.03 -28.51
CA TYR A 43 -7.91 -11.21 -27.85
C TYR A 43 -6.90 -11.85 -28.79
N ILE A 44 -5.63 -11.58 -28.60
CA ILE A 44 -4.58 -12.45 -29.11
C ILE A 44 -4.47 -13.59 -28.10
N ASN A 45 -5.46 -14.43 -28.08
CA ASN A 45 -5.42 -15.63 -27.30
C ASN A 45 -4.48 -16.61 -27.99
N GLY A 46 -3.26 -16.71 -27.52
CA GLY A 46 -2.41 -17.88 -27.77
C GLY A 46 -2.96 -19.16 -27.18
N LEU A 47 -4.18 -19.12 -26.74
CA LEU A 47 -4.97 -20.12 -26.09
C LEU A 47 -5.35 -21.19 -27.06
N ASN A 48 -4.80 -22.17 -27.33
CA ASN A 48 -5.03 -23.33 -28.24
C ASN A 48 -4.27 -23.34 -29.55
N LEU A 49 -3.27 -22.55 -29.71
CA LEU A 49 -2.23 -22.89 -30.65
C LEU A 49 -1.38 -23.97 -30.01
N SER A 50 -0.98 -24.94 -30.79
CA SER A 50 -0.18 -26.05 -30.28
C SER A 50 0.88 -25.57 -29.28
N PRO A 51 1.25 -26.38 -28.30
CA PRO A 51 1.96 -25.97 -27.08
C PRO A 51 3.29 -25.26 -27.24
N ASN A 52 3.66 -24.82 -28.44
CA ASN A 52 4.98 -24.26 -28.76
C ASN A 52 4.96 -22.85 -29.37
N HIS A 53 3.81 -22.13 -29.36
CA HIS A 53 3.71 -20.83 -30.04
C HIS A 53 3.71 -19.65 -29.06
N TYR A 54 4.63 -18.71 -29.26
CA TYR A 54 4.77 -17.47 -28.49
C TYR A 54 4.38 -16.29 -29.37
N TYR A 55 3.38 -15.47 -28.99
CA TYR A 55 3.02 -14.24 -29.69
C TYR A 55 3.70 -13.05 -29.05
N ARG A 56 4.53 -12.37 -29.78
CA ARG A 56 5.28 -11.23 -29.30
C ARG A 56 4.77 -9.90 -29.82
N ASP A 57 4.32 -9.89 -31.07
CA ASP A 57 4.01 -8.65 -31.77
C ASP A 57 2.77 -8.80 -32.64
N VAL A 58 1.91 -7.78 -32.64
CA VAL A 58 0.84 -7.62 -33.59
C VAL A 58 1.23 -6.52 -34.56
N LEU A 59 1.22 -6.84 -35.83
CA LEU A 59 1.55 -5.91 -36.90
C LEU A 59 0.29 -5.39 -37.58
N LEU A 60 0.21 -4.09 -37.80
CA LEU A 60 -0.81 -3.48 -38.61
C LEU A 60 -0.33 -3.42 -40.07
N VAL A 61 -1.16 -3.89 -40.99
CA VAL A 61 -0.79 -4.07 -42.36
C VAL A 61 -1.81 -3.37 -43.27
N ASN A 62 -1.34 -2.66 -44.29
CA ASN A 62 -2.23 -2.05 -45.29
C ASN A 62 -2.80 -3.05 -46.31
N GLY A 63 -3.71 -2.58 -47.17
CA GLY A 63 -4.35 -3.40 -48.20
C GLY A 63 -3.39 -3.99 -49.27
N GLU A 64 -2.12 -3.57 -49.28
CA GLU A 64 -1.06 -4.09 -50.17
C GLU A 64 -0.08 -4.98 -49.42
N ASP A 65 -0.41 -5.38 -48.19
CA ASP A 65 0.37 -6.25 -47.33
C ASP A 65 1.68 -5.65 -46.78
N TYR A 66 1.83 -4.33 -46.84
CA TYR A 66 2.97 -3.67 -46.17
C TYR A 66 2.69 -3.43 -44.71
N VAL A 67 3.69 -3.71 -43.86
CA VAL A 67 3.60 -3.46 -42.44
C VAL A 67 3.67 -1.95 -42.20
N VAL A 68 2.57 -1.38 -41.71
CA VAL A 68 2.44 0.05 -41.46
C VAL A 68 2.50 0.40 -39.99
N GLY A 69 2.32 -0.59 -39.12
CA GLY A 69 2.42 -0.40 -37.67
C GLY A 69 2.72 -1.70 -36.95
N LYS A 70 3.22 -1.57 -35.75
CA LYS A 70 3.46 -2.66 -34.83
C LYS A 70 2.74 -2.30 -33.55
N PHE A 71 1.82 -3.16 -33.14
CA PHE A 71 1.31 -3.13 -31.80
C PHE A 71 2.25 -3.99 -30.96
N SER A 72 3.07 -3.40 -30.14
CA SER A 72 3.51 -4.11 -28.97
C SER A 72 2.41 -3.96 -27.92
N LEU A 73 2.21 -4.91 -27.08
CA LEU A 73 1.41 -4.75 -25.87
C LEU A 73 1.87 -3.56 -24.99
N GLU A 74 2.92 -2.88 -25.44
CA GLU A 74 3.59 -1.79 -24.75
C GLU A 74 3.42 -0.40 -25.36
N ASN A 75 2.84 -0.17 -26.55
CA ASN A 75 2.52 1.19 -27.08
C ASN A 75 2.45 1.33 -28.62
N ASN A 76 1.49 2.12 -29.05
CA ASN A 76 1.41 3.06 -30.14
C ASN A 76 0.71 2.69 -31.47
N ILE A 77 -0.17 3.60 -31.81
CA ILE A 77 -1.03 3.65 -33.00
C ILE A 77 -0.44 4.57 -34.05
N ILE A 78 -0.65 4.23 -35.32
CA ILE A 78 -0.19 5.02 -36.47
C ILE A 78 -1.37 5.48 -37.32
N ASP A 79 -1.33 6.73 -37.70
CA ASP A 79 -2.35 7.52 -38.37
C ASP A 79 -2.43 7.25 -39.87
N GLY A 80 -3.63 7.22 -40.47
CA GLY A 80 -3.90 7.57 -41.87
C GLY A 80 -4.01 6.49 -42.94
N MET A 81 -4.79 5.37 -42.79
CA MET A 81 -4.95 4.39 -43.87
C MET A 81 -6.37 3.90 -44.16
N GLU A 82 -6.64 3.59 -45.43
CA GLU A 82 -7.97 3.17 -45.94
C GLU A 82 -8.34 1.69 -45.72
N LYS A 83 -7.39 0.78 -45.46
CA LYS A 83 -7.63 -0.64 -45.19
C LYS A 83 -6.63 -1.16 -44.14
N TRP A 84 -7.14 -1.84 -43.14
CA TRP A 84 -6.36 -2.30 -42.00
C TRP A 84 -6.43 -3.81 -41.83
N MET A 85 -5.29 -4.42 -41.54
CA MET A 85 -5.20 -5.83 -41.15
C MET A 85 -4.27 -6.01 -39.94
N LEU A 86 -4.70 -6.85 -39.04
CA LEU A 86 -3.85 -7.29 -37.92
C LEU A 86 -3.09 -8.54 -38.35
N VAL A 87 -1.78 -8.52 -38.18
CA VAL A 87 -0.92 -9.68 -38.37
C VAL A 87 -0.24 -10.01 -37.06
N ALA A 88 -0.58 -11.14 -36.50
CA ALA A 88 0.09 -11.64 -35.30
C ALA A 88 1.32 -12.46 -35.69
N LYS A 89 2.46 -12.10 -35.15
CA LYS A 89 3.69 -12.83 -35.31
C LYS A 89 3.88 -13.79 -34.13
N SER A 90 3.95 -15.09 -34.38
CA SER A 90 4.28 -16.08 -33.39
C SER A 90 5.72 -16.59 -33.56
N GLU A 91 6.41 -16.76 -32.47
CA GLU A 91 7.72 -17.42 -32.43
C GLU A 91 7.54 -18.85 -31.89
N ASP A 92 7.84 -19.86 -32.69
CA ASP A 92 7.96 -21.25 -32.23
C ASP A 92 9.27 -21.40 -31.50
N ILE A 93 9.25 -21.36 -30.18
CA ILE A 93 10.45 -21.59 -29.37
C ILE A 93 10.40 -23.04 -28.88
N ASN A 94 11.12 -23.91 -29.56
CA ASN A 94 11.31 -25.29 -29.11
C ASN A 94 12.30 -25.29 -27.95
N PHE A 95 11.84 -25.07 -26.73
CA PHE A 95 12.64 -25.24 -25.52
C PHE A 95 12.61 -26.71 -25.07
N GLN A 96 13.40 -27.52 -25.72
CA GLN A 96 13.92 -28.70 -25.01
C GLN A 96 15.24 -28.30 -24.33
N ASN A 97 15.13 -28.16 -23.03
CA ASN A 97 16.21 -28.10 -22.07
C ASN A 97 17.13 -26.86 -22.05
N HIS A 98 16.81 -25.98 -21.17
CA HIS A 98 17.62 -25.53 -20.09
C HIS A 98 18.71 -24.51 -20.22
N SER A 99 18.65 -23.81 -19.19
CA SER A 99 19.80 -23.35 -18.40
C SER A 99 21.02 -22.96 -19.24
N SER A 100 21.33 -21.71 -19.18
CA SER A 100 22.68 -21.25 -19.18
C SER A 100 23.45 -21.17 -20.50
N SER A 101 22.94 -20.58 -21.55
CA SER A 101 23.88 -19.82 -22.33
C SER A 101 23.20 -18.88 -23.33
N LYS A 102 23.65 -17.65 -23.37
CA LYS A 102 23.25 -16.62 -24.34
C LYS A 102 23.35 -17.09 -25.82
N TYR A 103 24.06 -18.16 -26.08
CA TYR A 103 24.29 -18.69 -27.42
C TYR A 103 23.12 -19.54 -27.96
N TYR A 104 22.37 -20.21 -27.09
CA TYR A 104 21.23 -21.01 -27.52
C TYR A 104 20.04 -20.16 -27.98
N PHE A 105 19.93 -18.93 -27.46
CA PHE A 105 18.86 -18.02 -27.83
C PHE A 105 18.91 -17.57 -29.31
N LEU A 106 20.06 -17.57 -29.92
CA LEU A 106 20.28 -17.18 -31.31
C LEU A 106 20.08 -18.32 -32.34
N MET A 107 20.10 -19.56 -31.88
CA MET A 107 20.00 -20.73 -32.77
C MET A 107 18.61 -21.44 -32.75
N ALA A 108 17.73 -21.07 -31.86
CA ALA A 108 16.41 -21.69 -31.69
C ALA A 108 15.24 -20.86 -32.23
N VAL A 109 15.46 -19.99 -33.20
CA VAL A 109 14.39 -19.35 -33.95
C VAL A 109 13.91 -20.34 -35.01
N ALA A 110 13.08 -21.28 -34.60
CA ALA A 110 12.36 -22.14 -35.49
C ALA A 110 11.07 -21.42 -35.92
N GLU A 111 10.79 -21.39 -37.18
CA GLU A 111 9.59 -20.99 -37.87
C GLU A 111 8.66 -19.92 -37.22
N PHE A 112 8.69 -18.72 -37.81
CA PHE A 112 7.67 -17.71 -37.57
C PHE A 112 6.38 -18.08 -38.33
N LYS A 113 5.26 -18.16 -37.61
CA LYS A 113 3.94 -18.21 -38.24
C LYS A 113 3.28 -16.84 -38.14
N LEU A 114 2.80 -16.35 -39.27
CA LEU A 114 2.08 -15.09 -39.36
C LEU A 114 0.63 -15.40 -39.61
N TYR A 115 -0.26 -14.82 -38.84
CA TYR A 115 -1.71 -14.93 -39.01
C TYR A 115 -2.27 -13.60 -39.44
N LYS A 116 -3.09 -13.61 -40.51
CA LYS A 116 -3.66 -12.41 -41.09
C LYS A 116 -5.16 -12.33 -40.81
N ILE A 117 -5.59 -11.26 -40.15
CA ILE A 117 -6.98 -11.04 -39.78
C ILE A 117 -7.44 -9.70 -40.34
N SER A 118 -8.49 -9.75 -41.17
CA SER A 118 -9.06 -8.54 -41.71
C SER A 118 -9.91 -7.80 -40.69
N ILE A 119 -9.63 -6.50 -40.53
CA ILE A 119 -10.48 -5.57 -39.80
C ILE A 119 -11.31 -4.79 -40.82
N ASN A 120 -12.63 -4.83 -40.68
CA ASN A 120 -13.52 -4.18 -41.62
C ASN A 120 -13.51 -2.66 -41.46
N GLU A 121 -13.35 -2.15 -40.27
CA GLU A 121 -13.41 -0.73 -39.98
C GLU A 121 -12.48 -0.38 -38.79
N VAL A 122 -11.66 0.65 -38.98
CA VAL A 122 -10.90 1.30 -37.91
C VAL A 122 -11.37 2.74 -37.79
N ILE A 123 -11.88 3.11 -36.64
CA ILE A 123 -12.37 4.46 -36.38
C ILE A 123 -11.33 5.13 -35.43
N TYR A 124 -10.73 6.20 -35.92
CA TYR A 124 -9.85 7.02 -35.09
C TYR A 124 -10.64 8.10 -34.36
N LYS A 125 -10.55 8.12 -33.05
CA LYS A 125 -11.27 9.06 -32.20
C LYS A 125 -10.28 9.93 -31.42
N LYS A 126 -10.61 11.20 -31.31
CA LYS A 126 -9.91 12.09 -30.39
C LYS A 126 -10.29 11.69 -28.97
N THR A 127 -9.28 11.59 -28.10
CA THR A 127 -9.54 11.31 -26.68
C THR A 127 -10.03 12.58 -25.98
N GLU A 128 -11.18 12.51 -25.36
CA GLU A 128 -11.77 13.59 -24.60
C GLU A 128 -11.19 13.66 -23.19
N ILE A 129 -11.23 14.87 -22.63
CA ILE A 129 -10.87 15.10 -21.22
C ILE A 129 -12.18 15.16 -20.43
N THR A 130 -12.34 14.26 -19.47
CA THR A 130 -13.51 14.26 -18.59
C THR A 130 -13.32 15.22 -17.42
N ASN A 131 -14.43 15.79 -16.93
CA ASN A 131 -14.46 16.57 -15.69
C ASN A 131 -14.66 15.67 -14.45
N THR A 132 -15.07 14.44 -14.65
CA THR A 132 -15.24 13.45 -13.58
C THR A 132 -13.92 13.18 -12.87
N HIS A 133 -13.97 13.01 -11.56
CA HIS A 133 -12.80 12.68 -10.76
C HIS A 133 -12.46 11.19 -10.89
N LEU A 134 -11.19 10.88 -11.14
CA LEU A 134 -10.65 9.56 -10.90
C LEU A 134 -10.28 9.43 -9.43
N CYS A 135 -10.97 8.57 -8.72
CA CYS A 135 -10.65 8.24 -7.33
C CYS A 135 -9.62 7.12 -7.28
N ILE A 136 -8.58 7.28 -6.45
CA ILE A 136 -7.53 6.28 -6.22
C ILE A 136 -7.40 6.04 -4.73
N ASP A 137 -7.63 4.81 -4.29
CA ASP A 137 -7.26 4.34 -2.96
C ASP A 137 -5.88 3.68 -3.04
N PHE A 138 -4.85 4.48 -2.76
CA PHE A 138 -3.45 4.06 -2.78
C PHE A 138 -3.08 3.42 -1.45
N GLY A 139 -3.19 2.09 -1.36
CA GLY A 139 -2.87 1.33 -0.15
C GLY A 139 -1.41 0.86 -0.08
N THR A 140 -0.94 0.50 1.12
CA THR A 140 0.42 -0.02 1.35
C THR A 140 0.68 -1.32 0.61
N SER A 141 -0.27 -2.24 0.61
CA SER A 141 -0.12 -3.55 -0.04
C SER A 141 -0.85 -3.62 -1.38
N ASN A 142 -1.96 -2.91 -1.54
CA ASN A 142 -2.80 -2.96 -2.73
C ASN A 142 -3.43 -1.61 -3.00
N THR A 143 -3.64 -1.32 -4.27
CA THR A 143 -4.27 -0.10 -4.77
C THR A 143 -5.56 -0.42 -5.51
N THR A 144 -6.54 0.47 -5.47
CA THR A 144 -7.78 0.41 -6.25
C THR A 144 -8.07 1.77 -6.88
N ALA A 145 -8.74 1.80 -8.02
CA ALA A 145 -9.13 3.04 -8.70
C ALA A 145 -10.51 2.92 -9.32
N GLY A 146 -11.18 4.03 -9.54
CA GLY A 146 -12.49 4.07 -10.18
C GLY A 146 -13.09 5.45 -10.29
N CYS A 147 -14.22 5.58 -10.97
CA CYS A 147 -14.94 6.83 -11.15
C CYS A 147 -16.45 6.59 -11.25
N PHE A 148 -17.23 7.64 -11.12
CA PHE A 148 -18.66 7.61 -11.44
C PHE A 148 -18.84 8.00 -12.91
N LEU A 149 -19.61 7.22 -13.66
CA LEU A 149 -19.91 7.50 -15.07
C LEU A 149 -21.37 7.86 -15.23
N ASP A 150 -21.61 9.09 -15.63
CA ASP A 150 -22.94 9.62 -15.94
C ASP A 150 -22.92 10.36 -17.30
N ASN A 151 -24.00 11.06 -17.62
CA ASN A 151 -24.11 11.79 -18.88
C ASN A 151 -23.14 12.98 -19.01
N ASN A 152 -22.51 13.41 -17.91
CA ASN A 152 -21.52 14.51 -17.89
C ASN A 152 -20.09 13.99 -18.09
N TYR A 153 -19.93 12.69 -18.20
CA TYR A 153 -18.62 12.06 -18.27
C TYR A 153 -17.85 12.41 -19.55
N VAL A 154 -18.40 12.01 -20.70
CA VAL A 154 -17.95 12.41 -22.06
C VAL A 154 -19.14 12.42 -23.01
N ASP A 155 -18.99 13.15 -24.13
CA ASP A 155 -20.01 13.29 -25.17
C ASP A 155 -20.33 11.98 -25.82
N ASN A 156 -20.81 11.05 -25.82
CA ASN A 156 -21.03 9.74 -26.45
C ASN A 156 -20.68 8.55 -25.54
N ILE A 157 -20.91 8.68 -24.24
CA ILE A 157 -20.66 7.63 -23.29
C ILE A 157 -21.37 6.30 -23.62
N SER A 158 -22.54 6.35 -24.25
CA SER A 158 -23.28 5.16 -24.67
C SER A 158 -22.46 4.29 -25.64
N ASN A 159 -21.69 4.89 -26.54
CA ASN A 159 -20.83 4.17 -27.45
C ASN A 159 -19.67 3.46 -26.73
N ILE A 160 -19.17 4.07 -25.67
CA ILE A 160 -18.10 3.48 -24.84
C ILE A 160 -18.63 2.27 -24.06
N ALA A 161 -19.83 2.37 -23.50
CA ALA A 161 -20.47 1.29 -22.78
C ALA A 161 -20.81 0.09 -23.68
N GLU A 162 -21.17 0.33 -24.94
CA GLU A 162 -21.38 -0.74 -25.93
C GLU A 162 -20.10 -1.51 -26.26
N ILE A 163 -18.94 -0.82 -26.23
CA ILE A 163 -17.65 -1.44 -26.53
C ILE A 163 -17.12 -2.23 -25.32
N ASN A 164 -17.43 -1.80 -24.12
CA ASN A 164 -16.93 -2.43 -22.90
C ASN A 164 -18.06 -2.83 -21.94
N ASN A 165 -18.45 -4.09 -21.98
CA ASN A 165 -19.50 -4.67 -21.12
C ASN A 165 -19.24 -4.53 -19.60
N ASN A 166 -18.05 -4.10 -19.20
CA ASN A 166 -17.70 -3.88 -17.80
C ASN A 166 -18.01 -2.45 -17.33
N ILE A 167 -18.40 -1.55 -18.23
CA ILE A 167 -18.77 -0.17 -17.92
C ILE A 167 -20.27 -0.08 -17.64
N LYS A 168 -20.62 0.49 -16.51
CA LYS A 168 -22.01 0.75 -16.12
C LYS A 168 -22.28 2.25 -16.11
N LEU A 169 -23.31 2.68 -16.79
CA LEU A 169 -23.76 4.07 -16.78
C LEU A 169 -24.57 4.37 -15.51
N ASN A 170 -24.46 5.60 -15.02
CA ASN A 170 -25.11 6.07 -13.79
C ASN A 170 -24.77 5.20 -12.56
N ASP A 171 -23.56 4.65 -12.53
CA ASP A 171 -23.09 3.80 -11.46
C ASP A 171 -21.59 4.03 -11.19
N GLU A 172 -21.12 3.53 -10.06
CA GLU A 172 -19.71 3.45 -9.74
C GLU A 172 -18.99 2.41 -10.60
N ASN A 173 -17.93 2.80 -11.24
CA ASN A 173 -17.10 1.92 -12.05
C ASN A 173 -15.71 1.76 -11.46
N ILE A 174 -15.28 0.53 -11.33
CA ILE A 174 -13.96 0.18 -10.76
C ILE A 174 -13.01 -0.20 -11.89
N THR A 175 -11.82 0.35 -11.87
CA THR A 175 -10.76 0.00 -12.82
C THR A 175 -10.33 -1.45 -12.63
N LEU A 176 -10.25 -2.16 -13.74
CA LEU A 176 -9.86 -3.57 -13.78
C LEU A 176 -8.40 -3.68 -14.22
N PHE A 177 -7.63 -4.44 -13.47
CA PHE A 177 -6.21 -4.68 -13.74
C PHE A 177 -6.02 -6.12 -14.22
N ALA A 178 -5.24 -6.32 -15.27
CA ALA A 178 -4.94 -7.64 -15.80
C ALA A 178 -4.01 -8.43 -14.84
N ASP A 179 -4.46 -9.59 -14.41
CA ASP A 179 -3.67 -10.60 -13.69
C ASP A 179 -3.38 -11.77 -14.65
N LYS A 180 -2.16 -11.81 -15.17
CA LYS A 180 -1.70 -12.82 -16.11
C LYS A 180 -1.05 -13.95 -15.34
N LYS A 181 -1.78 -15.03 -15.10
CA LYS A 181 -1.24 -16.24 -14.43
C LYS A 181 -0.67 -17.18 -15.45
N LYS A 182 0.58 -17.54 -15.27
CA LYS A 182 1.25 -18.56 -16.04
C LYS A 182 0.75 -19.94 -15.60
N LEU A 183 0.03 -20.65 -16.46
CA LEU A 183 -0.45 -22.01 -16.20
C LEU A 183 0.60 -23.04 -16.56
N THR A 184 1.27 -22.85 -17.70
CA THR A 184 2.41 -23.68 -18.17
C THR A 184 3.48 -22.76 -18.75
N VAL A 185 4.56 -23.31 -19.29
CA VAL A 185 5.60 -22.50 -19.98
C VAL A 185 4.98 -21.68 -21.14
N GLN A 186 3.77 -22.03 -21.59
CA GLN A 186 3.18 -21.52 -22.83
C GLN A 186 1.76 -20.95 -22.65
N ASP A 187 1.06 -21.31 -21.57
CA ASP A 187 -0.31 -20.89 -21.36
C ASP A 187 -0.41 -19.86 -20.24
N TYR A 188 -1.06 -18.73 -20.54
CA TYR A 188 -1.43 -17.70 -19.57
C TYR A 188 -2.94 -17.66 -19.44
N GLU A 189 -3.43 -17.66 -18.21
CA GLU A 189 -4.80 -17.29 -17.91
C GLU A 189 -4.81 -15.81 -17.56
N ILE A 190 -5.60 -15.02 -18.27
CA ILE A 190 -5.79 -13.60 -17.97
C ILE A 190 -7.09 -13.46 -17.21
N SER A 191 -7.00 -12.97 -16.00
CA SER A 191 -8.16 -12.58 -15.21
C SER A 191 -8.07 -11.09 -14.89
N TYR A 192 -9.22 -10.45 -14.76
CA TYR A 192 -9.30 -9.03 -14.43
C TYR A 192 -9.69 -8.86 -12.97
N GLN A 193 -8.88 -8.08 -12.25
CA GLN A 193 -9.03 -7.85 -10.83
C GLN A 193 -9.30 -6.38 -10.54
N LYS A 194 -10.17 -6.09 -9.59
CA LYS A 194 -10.47 -4.73 -9.12
C LYS A 194 -9.40 -4.15 -8.20
N ILE A 195 -8.52 -4.98 -7.72
CA ILE A 195 -7.48 -4.66 -6.74
C ILE A 195 -6.14 -5.02 -7.38
N VAL A 196 -5.16 -4.14 -7.32
CA VAL A 196 -3.82 -4.37 -7.87
C VAL A 196 -2.76 -4.30 -6.77
N PRO A 197 -1.76 -5.21 -6.74
CA PRO A 197 -0.66 -5.14 -5.78
C PRO A 197 0.15 -3.83 -5.91
N THR A 198 0.50 -3.21 -4.79
CA THR A 198 1.36 -2.02 -4.74
C THR A 198 2.82 -2.45 -4.80
N ILE A 199 3.25 -2.92 -5.97
CA ILE A 199 4.60 -3.46 -6.22
C ILE A 199 5.16 -2.82 -7.49
N VAL A 200 6.45 -2.45 -7.43
CA VAL A 200 7.22 -1.90 -8.54
C VAL A 200 8.51 -2.70 -8.72
N TYR A 201 8.74 -3.21 -9.92
CA TYR A 201 9.92 -3.99 -10.29
C TYR A 201 10.71 -3.26 -11.39
N VAL A 202 12.03 -3.16 -11.26
CA VAL A 202 12.89 -2.49 -12.23
C VAL A 202 13.24 -3.45 -13.38
N LYS A 203 12.63 -3.25 -14.54
CA LYS A 203 12.82 -4.10 -15.72
C LYS A 203 14.13 -3.79 -16.46
N ASP A 204 14.40 -2.51 -16.70
CA ASP A 204 15.59 -2.02 -17.41
C ASP A 204 15.93 -0.61 -16.91
N CYS A 205 17.15 -0.40 -16.44
CA CYS A 205 17.65 0.90 -15.99
C CYS A 205 18.96 1.32 -16.69
N LYS A 206 19.24 0.74 -17.85
CA LYS A 206 20.43 1.08 -18.67
C LYS A 206 20.44 2.56 -19.07
N ASP A 207 19.26 3.09 -19.44
CA ASP A 207 19.08 4.52 -19.67
C ASP A 207 18.41 5.15 -18.47
N ARG A 208 19.15 5.99 -17.73
CA ARG A 208 18.62 6.68 -16.54
C ARG A 208 17.39 7.57 -16.84
N ASN A 209 17.32 8.13 -18.05
CA ASN A 209 16.21 8.99 -18.45
C ASN A 209 14.96 8.21 -18.91
N ASN A 210 15.12 6.91 -19.18
CA ASN A 210 14.04 6.06 -19.66
C ASN A 210 14.05 4.69 -18.97
N ILE A 211 13.95 4.71 -17.63
CA ILE A 211 13.87 3.50 -16.84
C ILE A 211 12.53 2.81 -17.09
N LYS A 212 12.56 1.51 -17.36
CA LYS A 212 11.38 0.69 -17.57
C LYS A 212 11.05 -0.07 -16.29
N TYR A 213 9.80 0.00 -15.90
CA TYR A 213 9.27 -0.68 -14.73
C TYR A 213 8.19 -1.69 -15.11
N LEU A 214 7.98 -2.68 -14.25
CA LEU A 214 6.78 -3.51 -14.21
C LEU A 214 6.03 -3.15 -12.94
N PHE A 215 4.69 -3.24 -13.00
CA PHE A 215 3.83 -2.84 -11.90
C PHE A 215 2.84 -3.94 -11.54
N GLY A 216 2.33 -3.89 -10.30
CA GLY A 216 1.23 -4.71 -9.86
C GLY A 216 1.43 -6.20 -10.08
N TYR A 217 0.52 -6.82 -10.80
CA TYR A 217 0.55 -8.27 -11.09
C TYR A 217 1.75 -8.69 -11.92
N GLU A 218 2.15 -7.90 -12.92
CA GLU A 218 3.35 -8.20 -13.72
C GLU A 218 4.62 -8.19 -12.87
N ALA A 219 4.75 -7.19 -11.98
CA ALA A 219 5.86 -7.12 -11.03
C ALA A 219 5.85 -8.32 -10.07
N SER A 220 4.67 -8.68 -9.56
CA SER A 220 4.50 -9.83 -8.67
C SER A 220 4.84 -11.15 -9.36
N GLU A 221 4.41 -11.34 -10.60
CA GLU A 221 4.72 -12.56 -11.37
C GLU A 221 6.21 -12.64 -11.69
N LYS A 222 6.83 -11.50 -12.05
CA LYS A 222 8.27 -11.45 -12.28
C LYS A 222 9.09 -11.77 -11.02
N MET A 223 8.64 -11.30 -9.86
CA MET A 223 9.23 -11.70 -8.58
C MET A 223 9.17 -13.22 -8.36
N LYS A 224 8.04 -13.87 -8.71
CA LYS A 224 7.90 -15.33 -8.60
C LYS A 224 8.82 -16.05 -9.58
N GLU A 225 8.89 -15.59 -10.85
CA GLU A 225 9.81 -16.13 -11.86
C GLU A 225 11.26 -16.04 -11.42
N ASP A 226 11.66 -14.91 -10.82
CA ASP A 226 13.01 -14.70 -10.27
C ASP A 226 13.19 -15.40 -8.91
N GLN A 227 12.23 -16.23 -8.53
CA GLN A 227 12.32 -17.10 -7.35
C GLN A 227 12.39 -16.35 -6.02
N TYR A 228 11.73 -15.18 -5.94
CA TYR A 228 11.76 -14.28 -4.78
C TYR A 228 13.17 -13.80 -4.39
N CYS A 229 14.16 -14.03 -5.25
CA CYS A 229 15.47 -13.43 -5.19
C CYS A 229 15.68 -12.56 -6.43
N PRO A 230 14.98 -11.45 -6.55
CA PRO A 230 15.06 -10.62 -7.74
C PRO A 230 16.49 -10.17 -7.94
N LYS A 231 17.04 -10.50 -9.11
CA LYS A 231 18.32 -9.93 -9.56
C LYS A 231 18.18 -8.42 -9.77
N ALA A 232 16.96 -7.98 -10.02
CA ALA A 232 16.58 -6.59 -10.16
C ALA A 232 15.98 -6.04 -8.86
N SER A 233 15.97 -4.73 -8.71
CA SER A 233 15.33 -4.05 -7.60
C SER A 233 13.81 -4.20 -7.69
N CYS A 234 13.19 -4.53 -6.57
CA CYS A 234 11.75 -4.64 -6.43
C CYS A 234 11.32 -3.91 -5.17
N PHE A 235 10.32 -3.04 -5.30
CA PHE A 235 9.83 -2.20 -4.22
C PHE A 235 8.42 -2.60 -3.82
N MET A 236 8.24 -2.79 -2.53
CA MET A 236 6.95 -3.05 -1.88
C MET A 236 6.72 -2.01 -0.80
N GLU A 237 5.48 -1.85 -0.35
CA GLU A 237 5.12 -0.86 0.68
C GLU A 237 5.48 0.61 0.35
N ILE A 238 5.53 0.97 -0.94
CA ILE A 238 5.97 2.30 -1.39
C ILE A 238 5.09 3.46 -0.86
N LYS A 239 3.85 3.21 -0.44
CA LYS A 239 3.02 4.21 0.25
C LYS A 239 3.70 4.75 1.50
N ARG A 240 4.47 3.93 2.21
CA ARG A 240 5.22 4.36 3.42
C ARG A 240 6.32 5.40 3.12
N TRP A 241 6.73 5.53 1.87
CA TRP A 241 7.72 6.51 1.43
C TRP A 241 7.18 7.94 1.32
N THR A 242 5.87 8.14 1.47
CA THR A 242 5.25 9.48 1.42
C THR A 242 5.79 10.44 2.48
N SER A 243 6.41 9.93 3.54
CA SER A 243 7.06 10.74 4.57
C SER A 243 8.51 11.14 4.23
N ASP A 244 9.15 10.47 3.26
CA ASP A 244 10.56 10.69 2.88
C ASP A 244 10.77 10.43 1.39
N ILE A 245 10.07 11.21 0.56
CA ILE A 245 10.01 11.03 -0.90
C ILE A 245 11.27 11.46 -1.64
N GLU A 246 12.11 12.30 -1.02
CA GLU A 246 13.34 12.80 -1.64
C GLU A 246 14.54 11.87 -1.43
N THR A 247 14.39 10.81 -0.67
CA THR A 247 15.46 9.82 -0.49
C THR A 247 15.76 9.12 -1.81
N GLU A 248 17.06 9.02 -2.07
CA GLU A 248 17.59 8.33 -3.25
C GLU A 248 17.71 6.82 -2.98
N GLU A 249 17.24 6.03 -3.94
CA GLU A 249 17.36 4.57 -3.95
C GLU A 249 18.28 4.13 -5.08
N ASN A 250 19.27 3.32 -4.73
CA ASN A 250 20.12 2.67 -5.72
C ASN A 250 19.41 1.46 -6.30
N ILE A 251 19.19 1.46 -7.60
CA ILE A 251 18.47 0.40 -8.31
C ILE A 251 19.38 -0.39 -9.24
N GLN A 252 18.97 -1.61 -9.51
CA GLN A 252 19.62 -2.51 -10.46
C GLN A 252 18.56 -3.26 -11.28
N ASP A 253 18.81 -3.48 -12.57
CA ASP A 253 17.98 -4.34 -13.42
C ASP A 253 18.49 -5.78 -13.48
N ILE A 254 17.75 -6.65 -14.19
CA ILE A 254 18.13 -8.07 -14.37
C ILE A 254 19.46 -8.28 -15.10
N TYR A 255 19.92 -7.29 -15.85
CA TYR A 255 21.17 -7.33 -16.60
C TYR A 255 22.36 -6.83 -15.79
N GLY A 256 22.13 -6.31 -14.59
CA GLY A 256 23.14 -5.75 -13.70
C GLY A 256 23.48 -4.28 -13.96
N ASN A 257 22.71 -3.59 -14.84
CA ASN A 257 22.82 -2.15 -14.96
C ASN A 257 22.37 -1.49 -13.66
N LYS A 258 23.01 -0.39 -13.29
CA LYS A 258 22.71 0.34 -12.05
C LYS A 258 22.33 1.77 -12.35
N ALA A 259 21.41 2.30 -11.60
CA ALA A 259 21.00 3.71 -11.62
C ALA A 259 20.61 4.17 -10.20
N THR A 260 20.37 5.46 -10.04
CA THR A 260 19.83 6.03 -8.80
C THR A 260 18.54 6.76 -9.13
N VAL A 261 17.49 6.52 -8.35
CA VAL A 261 16.17 7.16 -8.50
C VAL A 261 15.71 7.69 -7.15
N THR A 262 14.86 8.70 -7.14
CA THR A 262 14.20 9.14 -5.90
C THR A 262 12.96 8.28 -5.62
N ARG A 263 12.56 8.18 -4.36
CA ARG A 263 11.29 7.54 -3.97
C ARG A 263 10.10 8.22 -4.65
N ARG A 264 10.16 9.55 -4.81
CA ARG A 264 9.20 10.37 -5.58
C ARG A 264 9.01 9.83 -7.00
N GLU A 265 10.11 9.56 -7.72
CA GLU A 265 10.06 9.03 -9.09
C GLU A 265 9.35 7.68 -9.14
N VAL A 266 9.65 6.78 -8.20
CA VAL A 266 9.04 5.44 -8.16
C VAL A 266 7.53 5.54 -7.89
N ILE A 267 7.11 6.34 -6.90
CA ILE A 267 5.69 6.56 -6.60
C ILE A 267 4.98 7.19 -7.79
N SER A 268 5.59 8.22 -8.41
CA SER A 268 5.04 8.87 -9.60
C SER A 268 4.79 7.87 -10.73
N LYS A 269 5.75 7.02 -11.03
CA LYS A 269 5.59 6.00 -12.09
C LYS A 269 4.49 4.99 -11.78
N TYR A 270 4.34 4.59 -10.50
CA TYR A 270 3.26 3.70 -10.09
C TYR A 270 1.88 4.37 -10.20
N LEU A 271 1.73 5.62 -9.75
CA LEU A 271 0.48 6.36 -9.89
C LEU A 271 0.11 6.59 -11.37
N MET A 272 1.11 6.90 -12.21
CA MET A 272 0.88 7.03 -13.65
C MET A 272 0.42 5.71 -14.28
N PHE A 273 0.92 4.56 -13.82
CA PHE A 273 0.40 3.26 -14.24
C PHE A 273 -1.09 3.12 -13.87
N ILE A 274 -1.50 3.43 -12.64
CA ILE A 274 -2.91 3.34 -12.21
C ILE A 274 -3.81 4.25 -13.04
N ILE A 275 -3.39 5.50 -13.24
CA ILE A 275 -4.16 6.48 -14.03
C ILE A 275 -4.28 6.01 -15.48
N ARG A 276 -3.18 5.55 -16.10
CA ARG A 276 -3.18 5.09 -17.48
C ARG A 276 -4.07 3.87 -17.70
N GLU A 277 -4.06 2.89 -16.79
CA GLU A 277 -4.96 1.74 -16.83
C GLU A 277 -6.44 2.17 -16.75
N SER A 278 -6.73 3.20 -15.94
CA SER A 278 -8.06 3.77 -15.85
C SER A 278 -8.45 4.50 -17.13
N GLU A 279 -7.58 5.37 -17.66
CA GLU A 279 -7.80 6.08 -18.92
C GLU A 279 -8.01 5.13 -20.10
N ASN A 280 -7.21 4.07 -20.17
CA ASN A 280 -7.36 3.03 -21.19
C ASN A 280 -8.71 2.29 -21.08
N GLN A 281 -9.17 2.00 -19.85
CA GLN A 281 -10.47 1.34 -19.64
C GLN A 281 -11.64 2.26 -20.00
N TYR A 282 -11.59 3.52 -19.57
CA TYR A 282 -12.70 4.47 -19.71
C TYR A 282 -12.63 5.30 -20.98
N LYS A 283 -11.60 5.12 -21.80
CA LYS A 283 -11.41 5.79 -23.11
C LYS A 283 -11.46 7.31 -23.06
N CYS A 284 -10.94 7.90 -21.97
CA CYS A 284 -10.85 9.34 -21.77
C CYS A 284 -9.57 9.70 -21.02
N LYS A 285 -9.24 10.98 -20.95
CA LYS A 285 -8.20 11.53 -20.09
C LYS A 285 -8.84 12.17 -18.87
N PHE A 286 -8.35 11.83 -17.69
CA PHE A 286 -8.75 12.48 -16.46
C PHE A 286 -7.94 13.76 -16.26
N LYS A 287 -8.58 14.80 -15.76
CA LYS A 287 -7.91 16.01 -15.32
C LYS A 287 -7.82 16.07 -13.81
N ASN A 288 -8.89 15.65 -13.16
CA ASN A 288 -9.07 15.74 -11.72
C ASN A 288 -8.87 14.37 -11.08
N ILE A 289 -7.99 14.30 -10.10
CA ILE A 289 -7.67 13.08 -9.35
C ILE A 289 -8.05 13.29 -7.90
N HIS A 290 -8.74 12.35 -7.29
CA HIS A 290 -8.94 12.28 -5.84
C HIS A 290 -8.14 11.10 -5.30
N MET A 291 -7.41 11.32 -4.20
CA MET A 291 -6.66 10.27 -3.52
C MET A 291 -7.11 10.14 -2.07
N SER A 292 -7.38 8.91 -1.65
CA SER A 292 -7.63 8.62 -0.23
C SER A 292 -6.36 8.87 0.59
N ALA A 293 -6.54 9.43 1.78
CA ALA A 293 -5.45 9.69 2.70
C ALA A 293 -5.82 9.16 4.10
N PRO A 294 -4.83 8.69 4.89
CA PRO A 294 -5.07 8.32 6.29
C PRO A 294 -5.62 9.49 7.08
N VAL A 295 -6.52 9.22 8.02
CA VAL A 295 -7.24 10.25 8.76
C VAL A 295 -6.29 11.23 9.46
N LYS A 296 -5.29 10.72 10.21
CA LYS A 296 -4.32 11.55 10.97
C LYS A 296 -3.35 12.36 10.10
N LEU A 297 -3.05 11.91 8.89
CA LEU A 297 -1.99 12.47 8.05
C LEU A 297 -2.53 13.08 6.75
N LYS A 298 -3.84 13.31 6.66
CA LYS A 298 -4.54 13.71 5.45
C LYS A 298 -3.84 14.85 4.72
N ASP A 299 -3.67 16.01 5.36
CA ASP A 299 -3.13 17.20 4.72
C ASP A 299 -1.72 16.99 4.18
N LYS A 300 -0.84 16.38 5.01
CA LYS A 300 0.54 16.10 4.61
C LYS A 300 0.63 15.16 3.41
N VAL A 301 -0.14 14.08 3.45
CA VAL A 301 -0.12 13.06 2.40
C VAL A 301 -0.70 13.64 1.11
N LEU A 302 -1.75 14.46 1.20
CA LEU A 302 -2.31 15.16 0.05
C LEU A 302 -1.33 16.17 -0.57
N ASP A 303 -0.55 16.91 0.23
CA ASP A 303 0.49 17.82 -0.28
C ASP A 303 1.57 17.06 -1.07
N VAL A 304 1.97 15.89 -0.58
CA VAL A 304 2.92 15.01 -1.30
C VAL A 304 2.32 14.54 -2.62
N TYR A 305 1.08 14.04 -2.62
CA TYR A 305 0.43 13.57 -3.85
C TYR A 305 0.20 14.71 -4.85
N GLU A 306 -0.20 15.89 -4.38
CA GLU A 306 -0.34 17.08 -5.22
C GLU A 306 0.97 17.38 -5.95
N SER A 307 2.09 17.45 -5.22
CA SER A 307 3.40 17.72 -5.81
C SER A 307 3.79 16.71 -6.90
N ILE A 308 3.46 15.43 -6.70
CA ILE A 308 3.75 14.36 -7.67
C ILE A 308 2.83 14.46 -8.90
N LEU A 309 1.54 14.70 -8.69
CA LEU A 309 0.53 14.71 -9.76
C LEU A 309 0.64 15.97 -10.63
N GLN A 310 0.93 17.14 -10.03
CA GLN A 310 1.12 18.39 -10.77
C GLN A 310 2.29 18.33 -11.75
N GLU A 311 3.38 17.66 -11.39
CA GLU A 311 4.52 17.42 -12.29
C GLU A 311 4.10 16.65 -13.56
N GLN A 312 3.03 15.86 -13.48
CA GLN A 312 2.49 15.08 -14.59
C GLN A 312 1.28 15.73 -15.27
N GLY A 313 0.88 16.94 -14.83
CA GLY A 313 -0.21 17.71 -15.44
C GLY A 313 -1.60 17.40 -14.92
N TYR A 314 -1.73 16.65 -13.82
CA TYR A 314 -3.00 16.34 -13.15
C TYR A 314 -3.27 17.34 -12.01
N ILE A 315 -4.54 17.49 -11.67
CA ILE A 315 -5.00 18.30 -10.55
C ILE A 315 -5.49 17.38 -9.45
N LEU A 316 -4.88 17.49 -8.26
CA LEU A 316 -5.39 16.78 -7.09
C LEU A 316 -6.56 17.57 -6.48
N GLU A 317 -7.69 16.90 -6.26
CA GLU A 317 -8.82 17.47 -5.52
C GLU A 317 -8.45 17.56 -4.02
N LYS A 318 -8.35 18.77 -3.50
CA LYS A 318 -8.03 19.04 -2.09
C LYS A 318 -9.19 19.70 -1.34
N THR A 319 -9.99 20.51 -2.04
CA THR A 319 -11.07 21.27 -1.43
C THR A 319 -12.14 20.35 -0.84
N TYR A 320 -12.50 19.34 -1.60
CA TYR A 320 -13.48 18.33 -1.23
C TYR A 320 -12.85 16.97 -0.95
N ALA A 321 -11.54 16.92 -0.66
CA ALA A 321 -10.89 15.68 -0.33
C ALA A 321 -11.42 15.13 0.99
N ILE A 322 -11.68 13.83 1.02
CA ILE A 322 -12.08 13.09 2.22
C ILE A 322 -11.01 12.08 2.61
N ASP A 323 -10.94 11.78 3.90
CA ASP A 323 -10.10 10.71 4.42
C ASP A 323 -10.75 9.33 4.27
N GLU A 324 -9.97 8.28 4.56
CA GLU A 324 -10.41 6.89 4.44
C GLU A 324 -11.61 6.58 5.35
N GLY A 325 -11.70 7.19 6.53
CA GLY A 325 -12.82 7.00 7.48
C GLY A 325 -14.12 7.61 6.95
N ILE A 326 -14.09 8.87 6.52
CA ILE A 326 -15.26 9.55 5.93
C ILE A 326 -15.70 8.84 4.64
N ALA A 327 -14.75 8.38 3.82
CA ALA A 327 -15.10 7.65 2.61
C ALA A 327 -15.89 6.36 2.92
N VAL A 328 -15.46 5.58 3.90
CA VAL A 328 -16.21 4.39 4.34
C VAL A 328 -17.57 4.76 4.91
N LEU A 329 -17.65 5.84 5.72
CA LEU A 329 -18.91 6.33 6.27
C LEU A 329 -19.87 6.75 5.16
N TYR A 330 -19.40 7.49 4.17
CA TYR A 330 -20.25 7.97 3.08
C TYR A 330 -20.91 6.83 2.30
N ASN A 331 -20.21 5.71 2.14
CA ASN A 331 -20.81 4.52 1.52
C ASN A 331 -21.99 3.95 2.33
N ILE A 332 -21.97 4.12 3.65
CA ILE A 332 -23.10 3.74 4.53
C ILE A 332 -24.25 4.73 4.37
N ILE A 333 -23.94 6.03 4.41
CA ILE A 333 -24.94 7.13 4.27
C ILE A 333 -25.64 7.04 2.93
N ASP A 334 -24.91 6.85 1.82
CA ASP A 334 -25.50 6.67 0.49
C ASP A 334 -26.49 5.49 0.44
N THR A 335 -26.17 4.41 1.17
CA THR A 335 -27.09 3.27 1.27
C THR A 335 -28.33 3.62 2.08
N GLN A 336 -28.18 4.33 3.21
CA GLN A 336 -29.32 4.77 4.02
C GLN A 336 -30.25 5.71 3.24
N ILE A 337 -29.67 6.65 2.49
CA ILE A 337 -30.45 7.58 1.62
C ILE A 337 -31.21 6.80 0.54
N LYS A 338 -30.55 5.88 -0.16
CA LYS A 338 -31.18 5.09 -1.24
C LYS A 338 -32.27 4.15 -0.74
N GLU A 339 -32.13 3.64 0.46
CA GLU A 339 -33.11 2.73 1.10
C GLU A 339 -34.17 3.47 1.91
N ASP A 340 -34.12 4.79 2.00
CA ASP A 340 -34.96 5.65 2.83
C ASP A 340 -34.97 5.17 4.31
N ASN A 341 -33.81 4.76 4.80
CA ASN A 341 -33.61 4.15 6.10
C ASN A 341 -32.83 5.08 7.04
N TYR A 342 -33.41 6.24 7.35
CA TYR A 342 -32.87 7.23 8.29
C TYR A 342 -34.01 7.99 8.97
N GLU A 343 -33.75 8.58 10.15
CA GLU A 343 -34.67 9.49 10.80
C GLU A 343 -34.30 10.93 10.48
N ASN A 344 -35.19 11.68 9.84
CA ASN A 344 -34.91 13.03 9.32
C ASN A 344 -34.40 13.97 10.42
N GLY A 345 -33.24 14.61 10.19
CA GLY A 345 -32.60 15.56 11.11
C GLY A 345 -32.03 14.94 12.39
N ARG A 346 -32.06 13.60 12.54
CA ARG A 346 -31.45 12.95 13.70
C ARG A 346 -29.95 12.81 13.54
N GLU A 347 -29.20 13.22 14.56
CA GLU A 347 -27.76 12.95 14.64
C GLU A 347 -27.50 11.47 14.94
N GLU A 348 -26.69 10.84 14.11
CA GLU A 348 -26.18 9.50 14.30
C GLU A 348 -24.66 9.52 14.46
N LYS A 349 -24.12 8.57 15.24
CA LYS A 349 -22.69 8.40 15.47
C LYS A 349 -22.21 7.07 14.95
N ALA A 350 -21.14 7.09 14.17
CA ALA A 350 -20.50 5.91 13.62
C ALA A 350 -19.02 5.85 14.02
N LEU A 351 -18.56 4.65 14.35
CA LEU A 351 -17.15 4.35 14.56
C LEU A 351 -16.65 3.49 13.41
N ILE A 352 -15.68 3.98 12.66
CA ILE A 352 -15.06 3.29 11.54
C ILE A 352 -13.68 2.79 11.98
N ILE A 353 -13.42 1.50 11.80
CA ILE A 353 -12.13 0.87 12.07
C ILE A 353 -11.66 0.26 10.77
N ASP A 354 -10.62 0.83 10.16
CA ASP A 354 -9.98 0.31 8.96
C ASP A 354 -8.68 -0.42 9.32
N CYS A 355 -8.59 -1.69 8.95
CA CYS A 355 -7.40 -2.51 9.15
C CYS A 355 -6.81 -2.88 7.78
N GLY A 356 -5.93 -2.04 7.28
CA GLY A 356 -5.25 -2.22 6.00
C GLY A 356 -4.09 -3.24 6.04
N GLY A 357 -3.29 -3.23 4.98
CA GLY A 357 -2.10 -4.08 4.87
C GLY A 357 -0.95 -3.61 5.75
N GLY A 358 -0.74 -2.32 5.87
CA GLY A 358 0.36 -1.72 6.62
C GLY A 358 -0.04 -0.74 7.70
N THR A 359 -1.28 -0.25 7.67
CA THR A 359 -1.82 0.75 8.62
C THR A 359 -3.13 0.28 9.18
N SER A 360 -3.49 0.78 10.35
CA SER A 360 -4.83 0.64 10.92
C SER A 360 -5.29 2.00 11.41
N ASP A 361 -6.48 2.40 11.02
CA ASP A 361 -7.07 3.71 11.29
C ASP A 361 -8.41 3.56 12.00
N LEU A 362 -8.71 4.51 12.89
CA LEU A 362 -9.99 4.63 13.57
C LEU A 362 -10.49 6.07 13.40
N ALA A 363 -11.72 6.20 12.93
CA ALA A 363 -12.43 7.46 12.83
C ALA A 363 -13.78 7.38 13.53
N SER A 364 -14.03 8.32 14.43
CA SER A 364 -15.32 8.59 15.02
C SER A 364 -15.96 9.73 14.29
N CYS A 365 -17.15 9.51 13.77
CA CYS A 365 -17.89 10.51 13.01
C CYS A 365 -19.32 10.65 13.55
N SER A 366 -19.80 11.88 13.60
CA SER A 366 -21.24 12.16 13.70
C SER A 366 -21.78 12.63 12.37
N TYR A 367 -23.03 12.31 12.06
CA TYR A 367 -23.68 12.76 10.84
C TYR A 367 -25.20 12.88 11.05
N SER A 368 -25.82 13.78 10.29
CA SER A 368 -27.27 13.89 10.21
C SER A 368 -27.73 14.01 8.76
N ILE A 369 -28.84 13.37 8.44
CA ILE A 369 -29.49 13.42 7.13
C ILE A 369 -30.79 14.15 7.33
N ASP A 370 -30.94 15.35 6.74
CA ASP A 370 -32.14 16.17 6.84
C ASP A 370 -32.69 16.46 5.45
N LYS A 371 -33.87 15.95 5.15
CA LYS A 371 -34.55 16.18 3.89
C LYS A 371 -35.57 17.30 4.07
N ASP A 372 -35.37 18.39 3.34
CA ASP A 372 -36.25 19.55 3.40
C ASP A 372 -37.59 19.36 2.64
N GLU A 373 -38.46 20.39 2.67
CA GLU A 373 -39.77 20.36 2.01
C GLU A 373 -39.66 20.32 0.47
N ASP A 374 -38.58 20.80 -0.10
CA ASP A 374 -38.29 20.78 -1.55
C ASP A 374 -37.67 19.45 -2.00
N GLY A 375 -37.36 18.58 -1.05
CA GLY A 375 -36.78 17.25 -1.30
C GLY A 375 -35.25 17.23 -1.37
N ILE A 376 -34.60 18.36 -1.08
CA ILE A 376 -33.14 18.47 -1.00
C ILE A 376 -32.65 17.83 0.29
N ILE A 377 -31.63 17.02 0.20
CA ILE A 377 -31.02 16.35 1.34
C ILE A 377 -29.84 17.19 1.83
N ASN A 378 -29.93 17.71 3.04
CA ASN A 378 -28.86 18.35 3.76
C ASN A 378 -28.13 17.31 4.61
N LEU A 379 -26.87 17.08 4.32
CA LEU A 379 -26.03 16.08 4.98
C LEU A 379 -24.90 16.80 5.73
N ASP A 380 -24.98 16.79 7.07
CA ASP A 380 -23.90 17.27 7.93
C ASP A 380 -23.03 16.07 8.36
N ILE A 381 -21.72 16.16 8.19
CA ILE A 381 -20.76 15.14 8.64
C ILE A 381 -19.66 15.85 9.42
N ALA A 382 -19.36 15.37 10.62
CA ALA A 382 -18.24 15.83 11.44
C ALA A 382 -17.39 14.66 11.93
N THR A 383 -16.08 14.84 11.90
CA THR A 383 -15.14 13.90 12.53
C THR A 383 -14.88 14.36 13.95
N GLU A 384 -15.28 13.57 14.95
CA GLU A 384 -15.18 13.90 16.37
C GLU A 384 -13.87 13.44 17.00
N TYR A 385 -13.38 12.26 16.61
CA TYR A 385 -12.18 11.66 17.16
C TYR A 385 -11.47 10.82 16.12
N VAL A 386 -10.17 10.88 16.09
CA VAL A 386 -9.33 10.07 15.19
C VAL A 386 -8.20 9.42 15.97
N ASN A 387 -7.93 8.18 15.64
CA ASN A 387 -6.77 7.44 16.12
C ASN A 387 -6.21 6.60 14.97
N GLY A 388 -4.98 6.13 15.07
CA GLY A 388 -4.40 5.33 14.02
C GLY A 388 -3.04 4.79 14.40
N ASP A 389 -2.71 3.64 13.85
CA ASP A 389 -1.39 3.04 13.89
C ASP A 389 -0.89 2.87 12.46
N ILE A 390 0.01 3.72 12.04
CA ILE A 390 0.59 3.70 10.70
C ILE A 390 1.66 2.62 10.54
N ASN A 391 1.98 1.91 11.63
CA ASN A 391 2.97 0.83 11.65
C ASN A 391 2.37 -0.55 11.90
N PHE A 392 1.06 -0.66 12.07
CA PHE A 392 0.37 -1.92 12.29
C PHE A 392 -0.68 -2.19 11.23
N GLY A 393 -0.59 -3.36 10.63
CA GLY A 393 -1.54 -3.86 9.63
C GLY A 393 -1.32 -5.34 9.34
N GLY A 394 -1.93 -5.82 8.27
CA GLY A 394 -1.85 -7.23 7.86
C GLY A 394 -0.44 -7.75 7.62
N ASN A 395 0.51 -6.88 7.26
CA ASN A 395 1.91 -7.24 7.07
C ASN A 395 2.62 -7.56 8.39
N ASN A 396 2.25 -6.89 9.49
CA ASN A 396 2.75 -7.21 10.83
C ASN A 396 2.34 -8.63 11.24
N LEU A 397 1.08 -8.99 10.95
CA LEU A 397 0.57 -10.33 11.21
C LEU A 397 1.28 -11.38 10.35
N THR A 398 1.52 -11.09 9.05
CA THR A 398 2.32 -11.96 8.19
C THR A 398 3.74 -12.15 8.74
N TYR A 399 4.37 -11.07 9.20
CA TYR A 399 5.72 -11.13 9.78
C TYR A 399 5.77 -11.99 11.05
N LYS A 400 4.78 -11.89 11.93
CA LYS A 400 4.67 -12.76 13.11
C LYS A 400 4.56 -14.24 12.74
N ILE A 401 3.72 -14.55 11.75
CA ILE A 401 3.59 -15.92 11.23
C ILE A 401 4.92 -16.40 10.64
N MET A 402 5.58 -15.56 9.85
CA MET A 402 6.90 -15.85 9.27
C MET A 402 7.95 -16.15 10.36
N GLN A 403 7.97 -15.34 11.44
CA GLN A 403 8.86 -15.58 12.59
C GLN A 403 8.61 -16.97 13.20
N TYR A 404 7.35 -17.31 13.46
CA TYR A 404 6.98 -18.61 14.01
C TYR A 404 7.33 -19.76 13.07
N MET A 405 7.00 -19.65 11.79
CA MET A 405 7.36 -20.64 10.77
C MET A 405 8.87 -20.89 10.72
N LYS A 406 9.67 -19.82 10.76
CA LYS A 406 11.14 -19.93 10.78
C LYS A 406 11.63 -20.70 12.01
N ILE A 407 11.08 -20.42 13.21
CA ILE A 407 11.41 -21.14 14.44
C ILE A 407 11.08 -22.63 14.29
N VAL A 408 9.87 -22.94 13.80
CA VAL A 408 9.41 -24.31 13.62
C VAL A 408 10.29 -25.07 12.62
N TYR A 409 10.62 -24.47 11.47
CA TYR A 409 11.49 -25.09 10.48
C TYR A 409 12.92 -25.26 10.99
N ALA A 410 13.47 -24.26 11.68
CA ALA A 410 14.82 -24.35 12.25
C ALA A 410 14.92 -25.47 13.30
N ALA A 411 13.94 -25.57 14.20
CA ALA A 411 13.91 -26.63 15.20
C ALA A 411 13.75 -28.02 14.58
N TYR A 412 12.90 -28.15 13.56
CA TYR A 412 12.72 -29.43 12.84
C TYR A 412 14.01 -29.92 12.16
N ILE A 413 14.77 -28.97 11.57
CA ILE A 413 16.00 -29.29 10.84
C ILE A 413 17.16 -29.58 11.79
N SER A 414 17.32 -28.82 12.88
CA SER A 414 18.49 -28.87 13.76
C SER A 414 18.36 -29.87 14.91
N GLU A 415 17.14 -30.21 15.36
CA GLU A 415 16.87 -30.99 16.56
C GLU A 415 16.08 -32.27 16.26
N ASP A 416 16.49 -33.00 15.22
CA ASP A 416 15.96 -34.35 14.85
C ASP A 416 14.42 -34.39 14.78
N LYS A 417 13.83 -33.51 13.94
CA LYS A 417 12.38 -33.40 13.70
C LYS A 417 11.56 -32.96 14.93
N LYS A 418 12.17 -32.20 15.82
CA LYS A 418 11.49 -31.67 17.00
C LYS A 418 10.32 -30.79 16.57
N ARG A 419 9.16 -31.03 17.17
CA ARG A 419 7.99 -30.13 17.04
C ARG A 419 8.05 -29.06 18.10
N VAL A 420 7.86 -27.82 17.68
CA VAL A 420 7.76 -26.67 18.58
C VAL A 420 6.32 -26.57 19.05
N ASN A 421 6.12 -26.40 20.35
CA ASN A 421 4.82 -26.13 20.93
C ASN A 421 4.65 -24.61 21.07
N ILE A 422 3.56 -24.07 20.54
CA ILE A 422 3.24 -22.63 20.65
C ILE A 422 3.15 -22.19 22.12
N ASP A 423 2.76 -23.06 23.05
CA ASP A 423 2.68 -22.76 24.48
C ASP A 423 4.05 -22.55 25.12
N GLU A 424 5.13 -23.08 24.52
CA GLU A 424 6.50 -22.80 24.93
C GLU A 424 6.99 -21.43 24.42
N ILE A 425 6.45 -20.97 23.30
CA ILE A 425 6.81 -19.69 22.64
C ILE A 425 5.98 -18.53 23.19
N ILE A 426 4.69 -18.76 23.36
CA ILE A 426 3.72 -17.82 23.96
C ILE A 426 3.15 -18.50 25.21
N PRO A 427 3.82 -18.41 26.37
CA PRO A 427 3.48 -19.19 27.56
C PRO A 427 2.22 -18.72 28.30
N ILE A 428 1.49 -17.77 27.76
CA ILE A 428 0.30 -17.18 28.38
C ILE A 428 -0.95 -17.88 27.83
N ASP A 429 -1.84 -18.31 28.73
CA ASP A 429 -3.16 -18.81 28.32
C ASP A 429 -3.95 -17.71 27.63
N VAL A 430 -4.62 -18.06 26.55
CA VAL A 430 -5.46 -17.15 25.76
C VAL A 430 -6.56 -16.49 26.64
N ASN A 431 -7.13 -17.27 27.58
CA ASN A 431 -8.14 -16.75 28.51
C ASN A 431 -7.56 -15.85 29.60
N GLY A 432 -6.29 -16.02 29.93
CA GLY A 432 -5.56 -15.18 30.88
C GLY A 432 -4.84 -13.99 30.24
N LEU A 433 -4.80 -13.92 28.89
CA LEU A 433 -4.07 -12.91 28.16
C LEU A 433 -4.60 -11.50 28.45
N PHE A 434 -5.92 -11.34 28.44
CA PHE A 434 -6.57 -10.07 28.72
C PHE A 434 -6.26 -9.61 30.14
N SER A 435 -6.46 -10.47 31.12
CA SER A 435 -6.14 -10.18 32.51
C SER A 435 -4.64 -9.90 32.73
N TYR A 436 -3.76 -10.57 31.97
CA TYR A 436 -2.33 -10.34 32.04
C TYR A 436 -1.91 -8.99 31.43
N ILE A 437 -2.50 -8.59 30.28
CA ILE A 437 -2.20 -7.30 29.65
C ILE A 437 -2.85 -6.16 30.43
N GLU A 438 -4.05 -6.37 30.99
CA GLU A 438 -4.79 -5.36 31.74
C GLU A 438 -4.28 -5.18 33.17
N GLY A 439 -3.70 -6.20 33.78
CA GLY A 439 -3.20 -6.14 35.15
C GLY A 439 -4.29 -5.97 36.22
N GLU A 440 -3.90 -5.67 37.44
CA GLU A 440 -4.82 -5.18 38.48
C GLU A 440 -5.09 -3.71 38.21
N MET A 441 -6.25 -3.40 37.66
CA MET A 441 -6.66 -2.19 36.95
C MET A 441 -6.53 -0.83 37.65
N GLU A 442 -6.20 -0.75 38.91
CA GLU A 442 -6.32 0.53 39.64
C GLU A 442 -5.13 1.51 39.47
N ASN A 443 -3.98 1.07 38.91
CA ASN A 443 -2.80 1.94 38.82
C ASN A 443 -1.84 1.67 37.62
N ASP A 444 -2.28 1.08 36.52
CA ASP A 444 -1.36 0.76 35.44
C ASP A 444 -1.06 1.94 34.49
N ASN A 445 0.19 2.39 34.56
CA ASN A 445 0.78 3.32 33.61
C ASN A 445 0.89 2.63 32.21
N PRO A 446 0.60 3.32 31.10
CA PRO A 446 0.78 2.82 29.72
C PRO A 446 2.14 2.16 29.45
N GLU A 447 3.21 2.62 30.09
CA GLU A 447 4.55 2.00 30.01
C GLU A 447 4.56 0.56 30.55
N ASN A 448 3.74 0.24 31.54
CA ASN A 448 3.65 -1.12 32.10
C ASN A 448 2.90 -2.05 31.16
N ILE A 449 1.89 -1.56 30.45
CA ILE A 449 1.14 -2.31 29.45
C ILE A 449 2.04 -2.67 28.27
N GLN A 450 2.82 -1.72 27.79
CA GLN A 450 3.80 -1.95 26.73
C GLN A 450 4.86 -2.97 27.14
N LYS A 451 5.41 -2.86 28.37
CA LYS A 451 6.37 -3.83 28.90
C LYS A 451 5.79 -5.24 28.99
N ARG A 452 4.53 -5.39 29.43
CA ARG A 452 3.85 -6.70 29.46
C ARG A 452 3.64 -7.27 28.05
N TYR A 453 3.26 -6.43 27.12
CA TYR A 453 3.15 -6.82 25.71
C TYR A 453 4.50 -7.31 25.15
N GLU A 454 5.57 -6.57 25.39
CA GLU A 454 6.93 -6.98 24.98
C GLU A 454 7.36 -8.28 25.67
N GLU A 455 7.02 -8.48 26.96
CA GLU A 455 7.31 -9.71 27.70
C GLU A 455 6.63 -10.94 27.12
N VAL A 456 5.40 -10.81 26.63
CA VAL A 456 4.70 -11.91 25.94
C VAL A 456 5.51 -12.44 24.76
N TYR A 457 6.11 -11.53 23.98
CA TYR A 457 6.88 -11.89 22.79
C TYR A 457 8.38 -12.10 23.06
N ARG A 458 8.84 -11.92 24.28
CA ARG A 458 10.26 -12.10 24.63
C ARG A 458 10.79 -13.44 24.17
N LYS A 459 10.08 -14.52 24.47
CA LYS A 459 10.48 -15.88 24.07
C LYS A 459 10.46 -16.10 22.56
N LEU A 460 9.45 -15.58 21.88
CA LEU A 460 9.38 -15.62 20.41
C LEU A 460 10.61 -14.93 19.79
N ASN A 461 10.98 -13.74 20.27
CA ASN A 461 12.12 -12.98 19.77
C ASN A 461 13.45 -13.67 20.05
N GLU A 462 13.60 -14.32 21.23
CA GLU A 462 14.76 -15.12 21.56
C GLU A 462 14.93 -16.32 20.63
N GLU A 463 13.86 -17.12 20.42
CA GLU A 463 13.89 -18.30 19.54
C GLU A 463 14.05 -17.90 18.07
N TYR A 464 13.43 -16.80 17.63
CA TYR A 464 13.62 -16.24 16.29
C TYR A 464 15.08 -15.83 16.03
N SER A 465 15.74 -15.24 17.04
CA SER A 465 17.16 -14.88 16.96
C SER A 465 18.07 -16.11 16.95
N LYS A 466 17.72 -17.19 17.67
CA LYS A 466 18.45 -18.46 17.58
C LYS A 466 18.28 -19.11 16.20
N ALA A 467 17.07 -19.08 15.67
CA ALA A 467 16.75 -19.61 14.34
C ALA A 467 17.50 -18.87 13.21
N GLU A 468 17.96 -17.62 13.43
CA GLU A 468 18.77 -16.86 12.47
C GLU A 468 20.10 -17.56 12.16
N ASN A 469 20.68 -18.29 13.11
CA ASN A 469 21.92 -19.04 12.91
C ASN A 469 21.74 -20.28 12.01
N ILE A 470 20.49 -20.75 11.84
CA ILE A 470 20.16 -21.94 11.04
C ILE A 470 19.55 -21.53 9.71
N ILE A 471 18.53 -20.67 9.75
CA ILE A 471 17.81 -20.14 8.60
C ILE A 471 17.95 -18.62 8.63
N PRO A 472 19.03 -18.05 8.09
CA PRO A 472 19.20 -16.61 8.06
C PRO A 472 18.19 -15.97 7.13
N THR A 473 17.60 -14.85 7.58
CA THR A 473 16.58 -14.09 6.85
C THR A 473 16.81 -12.58 6.90
N ARG A 474 17.67 -12.09 7.81
CA ARG A 474 17.96 -10.67 8.00
C ARG A 474 18.97 -10.18 6.96
N PHE A 475 18.60 -10.25 5.68
CA PHE A 475 19.53 -10.01 4.57
C PHE A 475 20.24 -8.65 4.64
N GLY A 476 19.66 -7.59 5.21
CA GLY A 476 20.33 -6.31 5.42
C GLY A 476 21.58 -6.39 6.33
N GLU A 477 21.68 -7.41 7.18
CA GLU A 477 22.88 -7.64 8.01
C GLU A 477 24.01 -8.35 7.22
N TYR A 478 23.70 -8.88 6.04
CA TYR A 478 24.59 -9.71 5.21
C TYR A 478 25.02 -9.05 3.90
N GLU A 479 24.81 -7.75 3.73
CA GLU A 479 25.15 -7.01 2.50
C GLU A 479 26.66 -7.10 2.12
N ASN A 480 27.53 -7.30 3.11
CA ASN A 480 28.97 -7.45 2.92
C ASN A 480 29.43 -8.89 2.64
N GLN A 481 28.52 -9.86 2.62
CA GLN A 481 28.84 -11.25 2.31
C GLN A 481 28.93 -11.50 0.80
N PRO A 482 29.57 -12.60 0.36
CA PRO A 482 29.55 -13.00 -1.03
C PRO A 482 28.13 -13.03 -1.59
N LYS A 483 27.96 -12.54 -2.83
CA LYS A 483 26.64 -12.37 -3.45
C LYS A 483 25.77 -13.62 -3.40
N GLU A 484 26.37 -14.81 -3.61
CA GLU A 484 25.64 -16.09 -3.55
C GLU A 484 25.02 -16.35 -2.17
N ILE A 485 25.73 -16.00 -1.10
CA ILE A 485 25.22 -16.15 0.29
C ILE A 485 24.13 -15.12 0.54
N TYR A 486 24.37 -13.86 0.18
CA TYR A 486 23.38 -12.78 0.32
C TYR A 486 22.08 -13.11 -0.41
N ASP A 487 22.17 -13.56 -1.68
CA ASP A 487 21.02 -13.90 -2.51
C ASP A 487 20.20 -15.03 -1.89
N LYS A 488 20.82 -16.07 -1.32
CA LYS A 488 20.13 -17.17 -0.63
C LYS A 488 19.44 -16.71 0.66
N ILE A 489 20.07 -15.83 1.42
CA ILE A 489 19.48 -15.26 2.65
C ILE A 489 18.27 -14.37 2.31
N LYS A 490 18.42 -13.54 1.29
CA LYS A 490 17.32 -12.73 0.78
C LYS A 490 16.16 -13.59 0.27
N ASN A 491 16.47 -14.67 -0.45
CA ASN A 491 15.47 -15.64 -0.89
C ASN A 491 14.73 -16.29 0.29
N ASN A 492 15.43 -16.68 1.36
CA ASN A 492 14.82 -17.23 2.56
C ASN A 492 13.74 -16.30 3.13
N PHE A 493 14.04 -14.99 3.23
CA PHE A 493 13.09 -14.01 3.74
C PHE A 493 11.83 -13.94 2.87
N TYR A 494 11.98 -13.71 1.57
CA TYR A 494 10.82 -13.56 0.67
C TYR A 494 10.03 -14.87 0.50
N PHE A 495 10.72 -16.01 0.51
CA PHE A 495 10.08 -17.31 0.43
C PHE A 495 9.23 -17.60 1.68
N LEU A 496 9.78 -17.42 2.88
CA LEU A 496 9.04 -17.58 4.13
C LEU A 496 7.90 -16.56 4.27
N TRP A 497 8.10 -15.32 3.83
CA TRP A 497 7.05 -14.30 3.80
C TRP A 497 5.87 -14.75 2.94
N LYS A 498 6.15 -15.26 1.74
CA LYS A 498 5.12 -15.79 0.85
C LYS A 498 4.34 -16.93 1.51
N LEU A 499 5.05 -17.91 2.07
CA LEU A 499 4.40 -19.04 2.74
C LEU A 499 3.50 -18.57 3.90
N ALA A 500 4.00 -17.64 4.70
CA ALA A 500 3.25 -17.05 5.83
C ALA A 500 2.00 -16.30 5.35
N GLU A 501 2.12 -15.54 4.28
CA GLU A 501 0.99 -14.79 3.72
C GLU A 501 -0.07 -15.70 3.11
N GLU A 502 0.33 -16.74 2.36
CA GLU A 502 -0.59 -17.73 1.79
C GLU A 502 -1.33 -18.49 2.89
N MET A 503 -0.62 -18.97 3.91
CA MET A 503 -1.22 -19.66 5.07
C MET A 503 -2.19 -18.75 5.83
N LYS A 504 -1.80 -17.49 6.11
CA LYS A 504 -2.69 -16.50 6.74
C LYS A 504 -3.98 -16.33 5.95
N LYS A 505 -3.86 -16.10 4.64
CA LYS A 505 -5.03 -15.88 3.78
C LYS A 505 -5.98 -17.08 3.79
N GLU A 506 -5.45 -18.28 3.76
CA GLU A 506 -6.27 -19.51 3.70
C GLU A 506 -6.98 -19.79 5.02
N PHE A 507 -6.30 -19.70 6.16
CA PHE A 507 -6.91 -19.90 7.47
C PHE A 507 -8.08 -18.94 7.75
N TYR A 508 -7.99 -17.69 7.28
CA TYR A 508 -9.04 -16.68 7.54
C TYR A 508 -10.01 -16.48 6.38
N ARG A 509 -9.79 -17.17 5.25
CA ARG A 509 -10.76 -17.24 4.15
C ARG A 509 -11.78 -18.35 4.34
N THR A 510 -11.34 -19.51 4.83
CA THR A 510 -12.11 -20.74 4.84
C THR A 510 -12.23 -21.28 6.27
N THR A 511 -13.41 -21.19 6.87
CA THR A 511 -13.66 -21.59 8.27
C THR A 511 -13.56 -23.10 8.51
N SER A 512 -13.62 -23.92 7.47
CA SER A 512 -13.51 -25.38 7.56
C SER A 512 -12.08 -25.90 7.67
N ILE A 513 -11.07 -25.06 7.35
CA ILE A 513 -9.66 -25.44 7.40
C ILE A 513 -9.10 -25.13 8.78
N SER A 514 -8.65 -26.15 9.50
CA SER A 514 -7.99 -26.01 10.80
C SER A 514 -6.50 -26.36 10.77
N ARG A 515 -6.07 -27.04 9.71
CA ARG A 515 -4.68 -27.47 9.53
C ARG A 515 -4.15 -27.11 8.15
N TYR A 516 -2.90 -26.71 8.07
CA TYR A 516 -2.26 -26.27 6.83
C TYR A 516 -0.86 -26.89 6.70
N LYS A 517 -0.55 -27.43 5.53
CA LYS A 517 0.73 -28.04 5.21
C LYS A 517 1.22 -27.57 3.85
N PHE A 518 2.51 -27.32 3.73
CA PHE A 518 3.20 -27.17 2.45
C PHE A 518 3.85 -28.50 2.08
N ASP A 519 3.75 -28.90 0.80
CA ASP A 519 4.36 -30.13 0.31
C ASP A 519 4.77 -29.96 -1.16
N GLU A 520 5.86 -30.62 -1.58
CA GLU A 520 6.29 -30.63 -2.98
C GLU A 520 5.48 -31.63 -3.82
N LYS A 521 4.85 -32.60 -3.19
CA LYS A 521 4.03 -33.61 -3.83
C LYS A 521 2.57 -33.14 -3.92
N ASP A 522 1.93 -33.50 -5.02
CA ASP A 522 0.49 -33.32 -5.17
C ASP A 522 -0.23 -34.40 -4.32
N ILE A 523 -0.58 -34.02 -3.10
CA ILE A 523 -1.30 -34.90 -2.18
C ILE A 523 -2.79 -34.60 -2.29
N THR A 524 -3.58 -35.52 -2.82
CA THR A 524 -5.04 -35.44 -2.74
C THR A 524 -5.48 -35.54 -1.29
N ASN A 525 -6.03 -34.46 -0.75
CA ASN A 525 -6.50 -34.36 0.61
C ASN A 525 -7.62 -35.34 0.87
N SER A 526 -7.38 -36.30 1.77
CA SER A 526 -8.42 -37.19 2.30
C SER A 526 -9.12 -36.63 3.55
N GLU A 527 -8.58 -35.57 4.14
CA GLU A 527 -9.08 -34.94 5.38
C GLU A 527 -9.70 -33.59 5.09
N ILE A 528 -10.92 -33.39 5.56
CA ILE A 528 -11.74 -32.18 5.23
C ILE A 528 -11.13 -30.91 5.83
N ASP A 529 -10.46 -31.01 6.97
CA ASP A 529 -9.92 -29.87 7.73
C ASP A 529 -8.44 -29.58 7.45
N LEU A 530 -7.77 -30.38 6.60
CA LEU A 530 -6.39 -30.20 6.21
C LEU A 530 -6.28 -29.65 4.80
N HIS A 531 -5.68 -28.47 4.66
CA HIS A 531 -5.28 -27.93 3.38
C HIS A 531 -3.80 -28.24 3.09
N VAL A 532 -3.52 -28.93 2.01
CA VAL A 532 -2.16 -29.15 1.53
C VAL A 532 -1.90 -28.27 0.32
N LYS A 533 -0.97 -27.33 0.47
CA LYS A 533 -0.52 -26.46 -0.61
C LYS A 533 0.69 -27.04 -1.29
N LYS A 534 0.56 -27.35 -2.59
CA LYS A 534 1.69 -27.76 -3.39
C LYS A 534 2.65 -26.60 -3.62
N ILE A 535 3.93 -26.83 -3.36
CA ILE A 535 5.04 -25.95 -3.70
C ILE A 535 5.88 -26.62 -4.78
N GLU A 536 5.93 -26.05 -5.97
CA GLU A 536 6.66 -26.68 -7.10
C GLU A 536 8.17 -26.78 -6.87
N ASP A 537 8.70 -25.85 -6.07
CA ASP A 537 10.15 -25.77 -5.82
C ASP A 537 10.38 -25.21 -4.40
N TRP A 538 10.81 -26.08 -3.51
CA TRP A 538 11.14 -25.71 -2.14
C TRP A 538 12.53 -25.07 -2.09
N ARG A 539 12.64 -23.88 -1.51
CA ARG A 539 13.82 -23.01 -1.68
C ARG A 539 14.45 -22.53 -0.39
N LEU A 540 14.07 -23.10 0.72
CA LEU A 540 14.67 -22.74 1.98
C LEU A 540 16.11 -23.23 2.03
N SER A 541 17.04 -22.34 2.40
CA SER A 541 18.44 -22.67 2.58
C SER A 541 18.84 -22.51 4.04
N ILE A 542 19.67 -23.42 4.54
CA ILE A 542 20.25 -23.34 5.88
C ILE A 542 21.71 -22.97 5.83
N GLN A 543 22.21 -22.39 6.92
CA GLN A 543 23.62 -22.13 7.11
C GLN A 543 24.28 -23.31 7.82
N GLU A 544 25.21 -23.96 7.14
CA GLU A 544 26.00 -25.04 7.69
C GLU A 544 27.49 -24.87 7.29
N ASN A 545 28.36 -24.87 8.30
CA ASN A 545 29.83 -24.73 8.10
C ASN A 545 30.22 -23.51 7.23
N GLY A 546 29.54 -22.37 7.36
CA GLY A 546 29.79 -21.16 6.59
C GLY A 546 29.29 -21.21 5.15
N LYS A 547 28.48 -22.20 4.77
CA LYS A 547 27.88 -22.34 3.45
C LYS A 547 26.34 -22.34 3.58
N MET A 548 25.67 -21.85 2.55
CA MET A 548 24.24 -21.97 2.42
C MET A 548 23.87 -23.20 1.61
N ILE A 549 23.13 -24.12 2.23
CA ILE A 549 22.72 -25.42 1.67
C ILE A 549 21.20 -25.44 1.55
N ASN A 550 20.68 -25.83 0.39
CA ASN A 550 19.24 -25.98 0.20
C ASN A 550 18.72 -27.18 1.01
N GLN A 551 17.55 -27.05 1.57
CA GLN A 551 16.86 -28.10 2.34
C GLN A 551 15.65 -28.62 1.56
N ASP A 552 15.29 -29.86 1.80
CA ASP A 552 14.02 -30.42 1.34
C ASP A 552 12.84 -29.87 2.16
N CYS A 553 11.65 -29.91 1.58
CA CYS A 553 10.43 -29.48 2.25
C CYS A 553 10.17 -30.29 3.53
N PRO A 554 10.15 -29.63 4.72
CA PRO A 554 9.91 -30.33 5.98
C PRO A 554 8.46 -30.83 6.08
N ASP A 555 8.27 -32.02 6.62
CA ASP A 555 6.93 -32.59 6.90
C ASP A 555 6.32 -31.98 8.16
N ILE A 556 5.80 -30.75 8.01
CA ILE A 556 5.24 -29.97 9.11
C ILE A 556 3.81 -29.55 8.77
N THR A 557 2.92 -29.74 9.73
CA THR A 557 1.53 -29.24 9.68
C THR A 557 1.35 -28.15 10.73
N PHE A 558 0.88 -26.98 10.30
CA PHE A 558 0.52 -25.85 11.15
C PHE A 558 -0.97 -25.92 11.51
N ASN A 559 -1.33 -25.52 12.73
CA ASN A 559 -2.71 -25.48 13.19
C ASN A 559 -3.22 -24.02 13.28
N ALA A 560 -4.46 -23.80 12.88
CA ALA A 560 -5.09 -22.47 12.99
C ALA A 560 -5.08 -21.95 14.43
N LYS A 561 -5.26 -22.82 15.43
CA LYS A 561 -5.20 -22.46 16.86
C LYS A 561 -3.83 -21.92 17.30
N GLU A 562 -2.74 -22.41 16.72
CA GLU A 562 -1.39 -21.91 16.99
C GLU A 562 -1.22 -20.50 16.44
N ILE A 563 -1.71 -20.27 15.21
CA ILE A 563 -1.69 -18.98 14.55
C ILE A 563 -2.61 -17.99 15.25
N ASP A 564 -3.80 -18.41 15.66
CA ASP A 564 -4.72 -17.57 16.43
C ASP A 564 -4.07 -17.13 17.75
N LYS A 565 -3.44 -18.05 18.48
CA LYS A 565 -2.73 -17.73 19.72
C LYS A 565 -1.61 -16.72 19.49
N LEU A 566 -0.83 -16.91 18.43
CA LEU A 566 0.27 -16.04 18.05
C LEU A 566 -0.19 -14.60 17.73
N LEU A 567 -1.29 -14.44 16.99
CA LEU A 567 -1.77 -13.15 16.51
C LEU A 567 -2.68 -12.42 17.49
N ARG A 568 -3.31 -13.14 18.42
CA ARG A 568 -4.30 -12.59 19.36
C ARG A 568 -3.76 -11.45 20.19
N VAL A 569 -2.51 -11.53 20.60
CA VAL A 569 -1.85 -10.51 21.43
C VAL A 569 -1.77 -9.17 20.69
N ASP A 570 -1.27 -9.20 19.46
CA ASP A 570 -1.11 -8.00 18.64
C ASP A 570 -2.45 -7.33 18.33
N ILE A 571 -3.45 -8.16 17.95
CA ILE A 571 -4.77 -7.67 17.57
C ILE A 571 -5.51 -7.11 18.79
N TYR A 572 -5.45 -7.81 19.93
CA TYR A 572 -6.08 -7.33 21.16
C TYR A 572 -5.45 -6.01 21.64
N TYR A 573 -4.10 -5.94 21.61
CA TYR A 573 -3.39 -4.73 21.99
C TYR A 573 -3.76 -3.53 21.11
N LEU A 574 -3.89 -3.75 19.79
CA LEU A 574 -4.35 -2.72 18.86
C LEU A 574 -5.78 -2.26 19.16
N VAL A 575 -6.72 -3.21 19.30
CA VAL A 575 -8.13 -2.90 19.57
C VAL A 575 -8.27 -2.16 20.90
N ARG A 576 -7.59 -2.63 21.94
CA ARG A 576 -7.57 -1.96 23.23
C ARG A 576 -7.07 -0.52 23.11
N ARG A 577 -5.94 -0.34 22.45
CA ARG A 577 -5.33 0.98 22.23
C ARG A 577 -6.26 1.95 21.51
N PHE A 578 -7.04 1.44 20.57
CA PHE A 578 -8.02 2.24 19.83
C PHE A 578 -9.26 2.60 20.66
N LEU A 579 -9.69 1.72 21.51
CA LEU A 579 -11.01 1.84 22.17
C LEU A 579 -10.93 2.23 23.65
N ASN A 580 -9.77 2.14 24.30
CA ASN A 580 -9.67 2.31 25.74
C ASN A 580 -10.22 3.67 26.21
N ASP A 581 -9.79 4.78 25.60
CA ASP A 581 -10.23 6.13 25.96
C ASP A 581 -11.73 6.32 25.75
N LEU A 582 -12.25 5.75 24.65
CA LEU A 582 -13.68 5.78 24.34
C LEU A 582 -14.49 4.93 25.30
N TYR A 583 -13.90 3.82 25.77
CA TYR A 583 -14.51 2.91 26.74
C TYR A 583 -14.57 3.51 28.14
N GLU A 584 -13.42 3.99 28.65
CA GLU A 584 -13.31 4.60 29.98
C GLU A 584 -14.18 5.86 30.15
N ASN A 585 -14.33 6.64 29.09
CA ASN A 585 -15.18 7.83 29.06
C ASN A 585 -16.65 7.54 28.71
N HIS A 586 -17.07 6.28 28.60
CA HIS A 586 -18.41 5.86 28.24
C HIS A 586 -18.91 6.38 26.87
N ILE A 587 -18.00 6.75 25.97
CA ILE A 587 -18.33 7.26 24.64
C ILE A 587 -18.78 6.13 23.71
N LEU A 588 -18.25 4.90 23.91
CA LEU A 588 -18.61 3.74 23.07
C LEU A 588 -20.12 3.44 23.06
N ASP A 589 -20.82 3.77 24.14
CA ASP A 589 -22.27 3.56 24.23
C ASP A 589 -23.06 4.52 23.35
N THR A 590 -22.48 5.66 22.97
CA THR A 590 -23.15 6.68 22.14
C THR A 590 -23.20 6.31 20.64
N TYR A 591 -22.33 5.40 20.16
CA TYR A 591 -22.32 5.01 18.76
C TYR A 591 -23.52 4.16 18.38
N ASN A 592 -24.18 4.55 17.29
CA ASN A 592 -25.28 3.81 16.68
C ASN A 592 -24.76 2.59 15.92
N GLN A 593 -23.58 2.71 15.31
CA GLN A 593 -22.97 1.64 14.54
C GLN A 593 -21.44 1.69 14.56
N ILE A 594 -20.85 0.50 14.44
CA ILE A 594 -19.41 0.31 14.31
C ILE A 594 -19.16 -0.48 13.04
N LYS A 595 -18.35 0.09 12.14
CA LYS A 595 -18.04 -0.51 10.85
C LYS A 595 -16.59 -0.92 10.78
N LEU A 596 -16.37 -2.16 10.39
CA LEU A 596 -15.05 -2.67 10.06
C LEU A 596 -14.81 -2.56 8.55
N SER A 597 -13.64 -2.06 8.16
CA SER A 597 -13.14 -2.07 6.80
C SER A 597 -11.71 -2.59 6.73
N GLY A 598 -11.16 -2.74 5.52
CA GLY A 598 -9.86 -3.34 5.30
C GLY A 598 -9.85 -4.87 5.40
N GLN A 599 -8.97 -5.51 4.63
CA GLN A 599 -8.95 -6.98 4.54
C GLN A 599 -8.51 -7.68 5.82
N SER A 600 -7.65 -7.05 6.63
CA SER A 600 -7.17 -7.63 7.88
C SER A 600 -8.25 -7.73 8.94
N SER A 601 -9.32 -6.92 8.88
CA SER A 601 -10.47 -6.99 9.78
C SER A 601 -11.29 -8.29 9.68
N LYS A 602 -11.06 -9.10 8.66
CA LYS A 602 -11.67 -10.43 8.50
C LYS A 602 -11.17 -11.48 9.48
N ILE A 603 -10.00 -11.26 10.05
CA ILE A 603 -9.47 -12.16 11.06
C ILE A 603 -10.43 -12.16 12.25
N ASN A 604 -11.02 -13.33 12.56
CA ASN A 604 -12.05 -13.47 13.58
C ASN A 604 -11.62 -12.90 14.94
N ILE A 605 -10.33 -12.90 15.22
CA ILE A 605 -9.75 -12.35 16.44
C ILE A 605 -10.07 -10.85 16.60
N PHE A 606 -10.18 -10.08 15.51
CA PHE A 606 -10.61 -8.68 15.60
C PHE A 606 -12.02 -8.57 16.16
N MET A 607 -12.95 -9.37 15.64
CA MET A 607 -14.31 -9.40 16.12
C MET A 607 -14.41 -9.85 17.58
N ASP A 608 -13.62 -10.86 17.95
CA ASP A 608 -13.62 -11.35 19.33
C ASP A 608 -13.04 -10.31 20.29
N SER A 609 -11.96 -9.62 19.89
CA SER A 609 -11.37 -8.53 20.68
C SER A 609 -12.32 -7.33 20.82
N LEU A 610 -13.07 -6.99 19.77
CA LEU A 610 -14.05 -5.90 19.82
C LEU A 610 -15.23 -6.22 20.75
N LYS A 611 -15.65 -7.49 20.83
CA LYS A 611 -16.75 -7.92 21.72
C LYS A 611 -16.43 -7.76 23.22
N GLU A 612 -15.16 -7.68 23.59
CA GLU A 612 -14.76 -7.37 24.97
C GLU A 612 -15.15 -5.93 25.38
N PHE A 613 -15.14 -5.01 24.41
CA PHE A 613 -15.47 -3.60 24.64
C PHE A 613 -16.91 -3.24 24.29
N LEU A 614 -17.57 -4.01 23.42
CA LEU A 614 -18.78 -3.60 22.71
C LEU A 614 -19.83 -4.72 22.61
N PRO A 615 -21.12 -4.39 22.79
CA PRO A 615 -22.19 -5.33 22.47
C PRO A 615 -22.14 -5.72 20.99
N GLY A 616 -22.09 -7.02 20.70
CA GLY A 616 -21.98 -7.53 19.33
C GLY A 616 -23.07 -7.06 18.35
N LYS A 617 -24.20 -6.57 18.85
CA LYS A 617 -25.28 -5.99 18.04
C LYS A 617 -24.91 -4.67 17.36
N LYS A 618 -23.98 -3.90 17.92
CA LYS A 618 -23.51 -2.63 17.37
C LYS A 618 -22.48 -2.81 16.25
N ILE A 619 -21.82 -3.97 16.21
CA ILE A 619 -20.76 -4.23 15.23
C ILE A 619 -21.41 -4.70 13.94
N LYS A 620 -21.42 -3.83 12.94
CA LYS A 620 -21.85 -4.17 11.58
C LYS A 620 -20.64 -4.64 10.77
N SER A 621 -20.29 -5.91 10.89
CA SER A 621 -19.52 -6.58 9.84
C SER A 621 -20.46 -6.82 8.66
N GLY A 622 -20.08 -6.44 7.44
CA GLY A 622 -20.88 -6.77 6.26
C GLY A 622 -21.24 -8.26 6.30
N ARG A 623 -22.54 -8.59 6.25
CA ARG A 623 -23.02 -9.98 6.44
C ARG A 623 -22.29 -10.91 5.47
N LEU A 624 -21.47 -11.77 6.01
CA LEU A 624 -20.69 -12.82 5.34
C LEU A 624 -21.62 -13.98 4.91
N HIS A 625 -22.40 -13.81 3.86
CA HIS A 625 -23.25 -14.90 3.34
C HIS A 625 -22.79 -15.50 2.02
N SER A 626 -21.65 -15.05 1.43
CA SER A 626 -21.03 -15.77 0.32
C SER A 626 -19.50 -15.71 0.46
N GLU A 627 -18.87 -16.85 0.48
CA GLU A 627 -17.43 -17.03 0.80
C GLU A 627 -16.46 -16.33 -0.16
N LYS A 628 -16.86 -15.96 -1.38
CA LYS A 628 -15.99 -15.33 -2.38
C LYS A 628 -16.16 -13.82 -2.56
N SER A 629 -17.35 -13.25 -2.38
CA SER A 629 -17.64 -11.86 -2.73
C SER A 629 -17.17 -10.84 -1.69
N ASN A 630 -17.00 -11.25 -0.43
CA ASN A 630 -16.82 -10.30 0.68
C ASN A 630 -15.39 -9.80 0.92
N ALA A 631 -14.36 -10.46 0.33
CA ALA A 631 -12.96 -10.02 0.50
C ALA A 631 -12.64 -8.77 -0.33
N GLU A 632 -13.13 -8.72 -1.56
CA GLU A 632 -12.97 -7.57 -2.43
C GLU A 632 -13.82 -6.39 -1.94
N GLU A 633 -15.04 -6.64 -1.50
CA GLU A 633 -15.97 -5.60 -1.04
C GLU A 633 -15.39 -4.77 0.10
N LEU A 634 -14.80 -5.39 1.12
CA LEU A 634 -14.19 -4.65 2.23
C LEU A 634 -13.05 -3.72 1.78
N LYS A 635 -12.26 -4.14 0.77
CA LYS A 635 -11.18 -3.31 0.22
C LYS A 635 -11.72 -2.17 -0.65
N LEU A 636 -12.89 -2.36 -1.25
CA LEU A 636 -13.50 -1.36 -2.12
C LEU A 636 -14.37 -0.33 -1.38
N LEU A 637 -14.62 -0.50 -0.07
CA LEU A 637 -15.52 0.38 0.68
C LEU A 637 -15.05 1.84 0.65
N CYS A 638 -13.77 2.08 0.88
CA CYS A 638 -13.17 3.41 0.84
C CYS A 638 -13.31 4.02 -0.56
N LEU A 639 -12.85 3.30 -1.59
CA LEU A 639 -12.94 3.77 -2.99
C LEU A 639 -14.39 4.08 -3.41
N LYS A 640 -15.31 3.17 -3.16
CA LYS A 640 -16.73 3.36 -3.51
C LYS A 640 -17.35 4.55 -2.80
N GLY A 641 -17.02 4.72 -1.52
CA GLY A 641 -17.49 5.87 -0.75
C GLY A 641 -16.96 7.19 -1.31
N ALA A 642 -15.67 7.27 -1.67
CA ALA A 642 -15.08 8.45 -2.27
C ALA A 642 -15.71 8.77 -3.64
N ILE A 643 -15.94 7.76 -4.49
CA ILE A 643 -16.62 7.94 -5.80
C ILE A 643 -18.03 8.51 -5.60
N LYS A 644 -18.82 7.92 -4.71
CA LYS A 644 -20.20 8.34 -4.44
C LYS A 644 -20.25 9.74 -3.84
N TYR A 645 -19.36 10.05 -2.91
CA TYR A 645 -19.27 11.35 -2.28
C TYR A 645 -19.01 12.45 -3.32
N LEU A 646 -17.99 12.31 -4.15
CA LEU A 646 -17.66 13.29 -5.19
C LEU A 646 -18.78 13.43 -6.22
N HIS A 647 -19.43 12.34 -6.59
CA HIS A 647 -20.59 12.41 -7.48
C HIS A 647 -21.78 13.15 -6.82
N SER A 648 -21.99 12.95 -5.51
CA SER A 648 -23.08 13.64 -4.81
C SER A 648 -22.85 15.14 -4.69
N LEU A 649 -21.59 15.62 -4.66
CA LEU A 649 -21.28 17.06 -4.71
C LEU A 649 -21.68 17.74 -6.03
N GLU A 650 -21.78 16.95 -7.11
CA GLU A 650 -22.19 17.45 -8.43
C GLU A 650 -23.71 17.49 -8.60
N LYS A 651 -24.46 16.88 -7.67
CA LYS A 651 -25.92 16.84 -7.69
C LYS A 651 -26.51 18.08 -7.05
N SER A 652 -27.65 18.50 -7.54
CA SER A 652 -28.44 19.61 -6.96
C SER A 652 -29.39 19.21 -5.85
N ASP A 653 -29.58 17.91 -5.61
CA ASP A 653 -30.52 17.34 -4.64
C ASP A 653 -29.87 16.92 -3.32
N ILE A 654 -28.54 17.08 -3.20
CA ILE A 654 -27.78 16.80 -1.97
C ILE A 654 -26.82 17.95 -1.69
N GLU A 655 -26.92 18.54 -0.51
CA GLU A 655 -25.96 19.51 0.02
C GLU A 655 -25.15 18.85 1.13
N ILE A 656 -23.81 18.85 1.02
CA ILE A 656 -22.93 18.18 1.97
C ILE A 656 -22.09 19.20 2.71
N ASN A 657 -22.23 19.23 4.02
CA ASN A 657 -21.42 20.00 4.95
C ASN A 657 -20.43 19.07 5.66
N LEU A 658 -19.13 19.27 5.37
CA LEU A 658 -18.07 18.59 6.11
C LEU A 658 -17.45 19.54 7.14
N ALA A 659 -17.66 19.27 8.41
CA ALA A 659 -16.93 19.90 9.50
C ALA A 659 -15.55 19.20 9.64
N ASN A 660 -14.52 19.76 9.00
CA ASN A 660 -13.15 19.26 9.11
C ASN A 660 -12.45 19.89 10.32
N GLU A 661 -12.27 19.13 11.38
CA GLU A 661 -11.56 19.61 12.60
C GLU A 661 -10.04 19.42 12.57
N THR A 662 -9.44 18.91 11.52
CA THR A 662 -8.01 18.53 11.50
C THR A 662 -7.03 19.71 11.29
N LYS A 663 -7.31 20.91 11.81
CA LYS A 663 -6.33 22.02 11.81
C LYS A 663 -5.29 21.94 12.92
N ASN A 664 -5.33 20.90 13.76
CA ASN A 664 -4.66 20.82 15.04
C ASN A 664 -3.50 19.82 15.02
N ILE A 665 -2.54 19.98 15.93
CA ILE A 665 -1.42 19.05 16.06
C ILE A 665 -1.90 17.69 16.55
N PRO A 666 -1.33 16.60 16.00
CA PRO A 666 -1.84 15.24 16.25
C PRO A 666 -1.27 14.58 17.51
N ILE A 667 -0.37 15.25 18.23
CA ILE A 667 0.39 14.61 19.30
C ILE A 667 0.88 15.64 20.33
N THR A 668 0.89 15.29 21.60
CA THR A 668 1.43 16.14 22.67
C THR A 668 2.94 15.99 22.78
N VAL A 669 3.66 17.11 22.81
CA VAL A 669 5.12 17.17 22.91
C VAL A 669 5.55 17.57 24.33
N TYR A 670 6.39 16.77 24.95
CA TYR A 670 6.95 16.98 26.27
C TYR A 670 8.47 17.16 26.22
N ILE A 671 8.98 17.95 27.18
CA ILE A 671 10.40 18.03 27.47
C ILE A 671 10.67 17.42 28.85
N LYS A 672 11.64 16.51 28.94
CA LYS A 672 12.00 15.82 30.17
C LYS A 672 12.68 16.79 31.14
N ASN A 673 12.28 16.74 32.40
CA ASN A 673 12.90 17.47 33.50
C ASN A 673 13.59 16.49 34.47
N ASP A 674 14.86 16.69 34.76
CA ASP A 674 15.66 15.78 35.62
C ASP A 674 15.21 15.72 37.09
N ASN A 675 14.53 16.76 37.57
CA ASN A 675 14.16 16.89 38.99
C ASN A 675 12.71 17.36 39.24
N ALA A 676 11.87 17.35 38.22
CA ALA A 676 10.48 17.79 38.31
C ALA A 676 9.61 17.01 37.33
N ALA A 677 8.30 17.16 37.42
CA ALA A 677 7.39 16.65 36.40
C ALA A 677 7.79 17.17 35.04
N ASP A 678 7.65 16.30 34.03
CA ASP A 678 7.91 16.64 32.63
C ASP A 678 7.03 17.82 32.20
N ARG A 679 7.61 18.72 31.41
CA ARG A 679 6.91 19.92 30.98
C ARG A 679 6.32 19.71 29.61
N GLU A 680 5.03 19.92 29.50
CA GLU A 680 4.33 19.98 28.21
C GLU A 680 4.75 21.24 27.43
N MET A 681 5.04 21.04 26.16
CA MET A 681 5.43 22.11 25.23
C MET A 681 4.29 22.46 24.30
N PHE A 682 3.62 21.47 23.75
CA PHE A 682 2.46 21.59 22.90
C PHE A 682 1.49 20.46 23.23
N HIS A 683 0.21 20.75 23.20
CA HIS A 683 -0.86 19.77 23.48
C HIS A 683 -1.45 19.24 22.16
N GLU A 684 -1.83 17.96 22.15
CA GLU A 684 -2.63 17.40 21.05
C GLU A 684 -3.94 18.19 20.91
N GLY A 685 -4.27 18.62 19.70
CA GLY A 685 -5.39 19.51 19.47
C GLY A 685 -5.05 21.01 19.45
N ASP A 686 -3.83 21.39 19.78
CA ASP A 686 -3.38 22.78 19.65
C ASP A 686 -3.28 23.21 18.17
N ASP A 687 -3.41 24.54 17.94
CA ASP A 687 -3.21 25.14 16.63
C ASP A 687 -1.74 25.10 16.22
N TRP A 688 -1.46 24.77 14.95
CA TRP A 688 -0.12 24.86 14.36
C TRP A 688 0.50 26.26 14.41
N GLU A 689 -0.33 27.30 14.55
CA GLU A 689 0.11 28.70 14.60
C GLU A 689 0.66 29.12 15.97
N GLN A 690 0.73 28.23 16.94
CA GLN A 690 1.24 28.53 18.26
C GLN A 690 2.66 29.11 18.26
N LYS A 691 2.91 30.04 19.17
CA LYS A 691 4.22 30.65 19.35
C LYS A 691 5.22 29.65 19.90
N ALA A 692 6.49 29.82 19.51
CA ALA A 692 7.60 29.00 19.95
C ALA A 692 7.69 28.92 21.48
N GLN A 693 7.83 27.72 21.99
CA GLN A 693 8.13 27.48 23.39
C GLN A 693 9.65 27.56 23.64
N LYS A 694 10.09 28.09 24.78
CA LYS A 694 11.51 28.22 25.08
C LYS A 694 11.91 27.50 26.36
N ARG A 695 13.10 26.90 26.34
CA ARG A 695 13.75 26.36 27.52
C ARG A 695 15.17 26.93 27.65
N ARG A 696 15.53 27.35 28.85
CA ARG A 696 16.89 27.77 29.15
C ARG A 696 17.81 26.55 29.28
N LEU A 697 18.97 26.59 28.61
CA LEU A 697 19.98 25.55 28.68
C LEU A 697 20.88 25.76 29.93
N THR A 698 21.19 24.67 30.62
CA THR A 698 22.10 24.70 31.78
C THR A 698 23.56 24.64 31.34
N GLN A 699 24.49 25.24 32.10
CA GLN A 699 25.90 25.17 31.75
C GLN A 699 26.51 23.78 31.98
N SER A 700 25.91 22.99 32.87
CA SER A 700 26.37 21.64 33.21
C SER A 700 25.73 20.54 32.36
N GLY A 701 24.65 20.84 31.70
CA GLY A 701 23.95 19.87 30.85
C GLY A 701 24.54 19.80 29.43
N LYS A 702 24.43 18.66 28.81
CA LYS A 702 24.89 18.42 27.43
C LYS A 702 23.73 18.15 26.49
N GLU A 703 22.63 17.69 27.02
CA GLU A 703 21.51 17.14 26.28
C GLU A 703 20.18 17.52 26.86
N ILE A 704 19.16 17.57 26.04
CA ILE A 704 17.77 17.60 26.45
C ILE A 704 17.05 16.44 25.78
N TYR A 705 16.03 15.91 26.43
CA TYR A 705 15.18 14.86 25.91
C TYR A 705 13.79 15.43 25.68
N LEU A 706 13.31 15.25 24.47
CA LEU A 706 11.96 15.55 24.05
C LEU A 706 11.28 14.21 23.74
N TYR A 707 10.05 14.06 24.11
CA TYR A 707 9.26 12.90 23.73
C TYR A 707 7.83 13.29 23.43
N MET A 708 7.17 12.45 22.68
CA MET A 708 5.81 12.65 22.21
C MET A 708 4.91 11.66 22.93
N LYS A 709 3.72 12.09 23.27
CA LYS A 709 2.64 11.23 23.76
C LYS A 709 1.43 11.42 22.85
N ASN A 710 0.87 10.35 22.40
CA ASN A 710 -0.41 10.38 21.71
C ASN A 710 -1.58 10.44 22.72
N SER A 711 -2.81 10.55 22.24
CA SER A 711 -4.04 10.52 23.03
C SER A 711 -4.13 9.31 23.98
N ASN A 712 -3.49 8.20 23.63
CA ASN A 712 -3.41 6.99 24.45
C ASN A 712 -2.30 7.04 25.51
N LYS A 713 -1.66 8.19 25.70
CA LYS A 713 -0.53 8.41 26.64
C LYS A 713 0.71 7.54 26.36
N GLU A 714 0.77 6.91 25.19
CA GLU A 714 1.96 6.16 24.79
C GLU A 714 3.12 7.09 24.51
N VAL A 715 4.29 6.75 25.03
CA VAL A 715 5.52 7.52 24.87
C VAL A 715 6.24 7.00 23.64
N CYS A 716 6.39 7.85 22.62
CA CYS A 716 7.29 7.58 21.51
C CYS A 716 8.75 7.67 21.99
N SER A 717 9.67 7.02 21.29
CA SER A 717 11.10 7.06 21.64
C SER A 717 11.58 8.49 21.84
N PRO A 718 12.30 8.79 22.94
CA PRO A 718 12.72 10.14 23.24
C PRO A 718 13.70 10.64 22.18
N TYR A 719 13.43 11.83 21.65
CA TYR A 719 14.38 12.55 20.83
C TYR A 719 15.44 13.21 21.70
N LYS A 720 16.70 12.90 21.40
CA LYS A 720 17.85 13.39 22.18
C LYS A 720 18.51 14.54 21.42
N TYR A 721 18.34 15.76 21.90
CA TYR A 721 19.04 16.92 21.35
C TYR A 721 20.31 17.20 22.12
N ASN A 722 21.48 17.13 21.43
CA ASN A 722 22.78 17.41 22.02
C ASN A 722 23.21 18.86 21.73
N TYR A 723 23.38 19.66 22.76
CA TYR A 723 23.76 21.07 22.62
C TYR A 723 25.19 21.38 23.06
N GLU A 724 26.02 20.38 23.37
CA GLU A 724 27.41 20.58 23.85
C GLU A 724 28.28 21.27 22.80
N ASN A 725 28.17 20.87 21.52
CA ASN A 725 29.02 21.30 20.43
C ASN A 725 28.32 22.21 19.41
N VAL A 726 27.23 22.85 19.77
CA VAL A 726 26.49 23.72 18.85
C VAL A 726 27.35 24.92 18.45
N LYS A 727 27.56 25.06 17.13
CA LYS A 727 28.23 26.24 16.53
C LYS A 727 27.19 27.33 16.30
N TYR A 728 27.38 28.47 16.96
CA TYR A 728 26.51 29.63 16.85
C TYR A 728 27.06 30.64 15.85
N LYS A 729 26.18 31.22 15.05
CA LYS A 729 26.47 32.31 14.11
C LYS A 729 25.64 33.53 14.46
N GLU A 730 26.22 34.73 14.32
CA GLU A 730 25.46 35.98 14.42
C GLU A 730 24.36 35.96 13.36
N THR A 731 23.11 36.15 13.76
CA THR A 731 21.94 36.04 12.90
C THR A 731 21.04 37.26 13.12
N LYS A 732 20.65 37.89 12.03
CA LYS A 732 19.72 39.04 12.09
C LYS A 732 18.34 38.53 12.53
N GLN A 733 17.63 39.41 13.22
CA GLN A 733 16.30 39.14 13.74
C GLN A 733 15.30 38.77 12.67
N ASP A 734 15.28 39.53 11.56
CA ASP A 734 14.36 39.26 10.42
C ASP A 734 14.53 37.83 9.85
N ILE A 735 15.79 37.37 9.83
CA ILE A 735 16.12 35.99 9.39
C ILE A 735 15.56 34.96 10.38
N LEU A 736 15.67 35.21 11.72
CA LEU A 736 15.13 34.30 12.72
C LEU A 736 13.60 34.21 12.67
N ILE A 737 12.94 35.35 12.48
CA ILE A 737 11.48 35.41 12.32
C ILE A 737 11.05 34.64 11.06
N ALA A 738 11.73 34.85 9.94
CA ALA A 738 11.46 34.15 8.71
C ALA A 738 11.71 32.62 8.82
N MET A 739 12.86 32.22 9.40
CA MET A 739 13.18 30.80 9.62
C MET A 739 12.16 30.07 10.49
N SER A 740 11.61 30.76 11.49
CA SER A 740 10.60 30.19 12.37
C SER A 740 9.16 30.38 11.87
N GLN A 741 8.98 30.83 10.63
CA GLN A 741 7.65 31.13 10.04
C GLN A 741 6.81 32.06 10.96
N GLY A 742 7.47 33.04 11.60
CA GLY A 742 6.82 33.95 12.56
C GLY A 742 6.51 33.37 13.95
N ARG A 743 6.86 32.11 14.21
CA ARG A 743 6.64 31.49 15.55
C ARG A 743 7.52 32.10 16.63
N ILE A 744 8.74 32.54 16.27
CA ILE A 744 9.62 33.34 17.11
C ILE A 744 9.46 34.80 16.67
N ASP A 745 8.79 35.60 17.46
CA ASP A 745 8.53 37.02 17.17
C ASP A 745 9.38 37.94 18.05
N GLN A 746 9.30 39.27 17.81
CA GLN A 746 10.02 40.29 18.57
C GLN A 746 9.76 40.19 20.09
N PRO A 747 8.51 40.14 20.57
CA PRO A 747 8.21 39.99 21.98
C PRO A 747 8.92 38.81 22.64
N ILE A 748 9.00 37.67 21.95
CA ILE A 748 9.71 36.48 22.46
C ILE A 748 11.22 36.74 22.53
N LEU A 749 11.82 37.38 21.51
CA LEU A 749 13.24 37.70 21.49
C LEU A 749 13.62 38.71 22.54
N ASP A 750 12.78 39.63 22.89
CA ASP A 750 12.99 40.64 23.93
C ASP A 750 13.02 40.03 25.33
N THR A 751 12.42 38.86 25.53
CA THR A 751 12.45 38.12 26.79
C THR A 751 13.79 37.38 27.04
N LEU A 752 14.77 37.43 26.11
CA LEU A 752 16.04 36.74 26.24
C LEU A 752 16.99 37.48 27.19
N SER A 753 17.43 36.79 28.24
CA SER A 753 18.43 37.31 29.12
C SER A 753 19.82 37.31 28.48
N GLN A 754 20.61 38.34 28.71
CA GLN A 754 21.98 38.47 28.20
C GLN A 754 22.85 37.29 28.63
N ASN A 755 23.68 36.79 27.72
CA ASN A 755 24.64 35.71 27.95
C ASN A 755 24.00 34.37 28.43
N LYS A 756 22.68 34.20 28.23
CA LYS A 756 22.01 32.94 28.54
C LYS A 756 21.68 32.23 27.24
N LYS A 757 21.93 30.92 27.18
CA LYS A 757 21.59 30.07 26.07
C LYS A 757 20.20 29.49 26.26
N TYR A 758 19.44 29.47 25.19
CA TYR A 758 18.08 28.93 25.13
C TYR A 758 17.96 27.95 23.96
N VAL A 759 17.03 27.06 24.07
CA VAL A 759 16.49 26.31 22.92
C VAL A 759 15.05 26.74 22.72
N PHE A 760 14.71 27.02 21.48
CA PHE A 760 13.36 27.30 21.04
C PHE A 760 12.82 26.06 20.33
N ILE A 761 11.59 25.71 20.65
CA ILE A 761 10.86 24.60 20.02
C ILE A 761 9.62 25.23 19.41
N TYR A 762 9.43 25.02 18.11
CA TYR A 762 8.28 25.56 17.39
C TYR A 762 7.75 24.56 16.37
N LEU A 763 6.45 24.63 16.13
CA LEU A 763 5.74 23.74 15.21
C LEU A 763 6.05 24.10 13.75
N ASN A 764 6.24 23.10 12.93
CA ASN A 764 6.43 23.22 11.49
C ASN A 764 5.42 22.32 10.78
N LYS A 765 4.31 22.91 10.32
CA LYS A 765 3.22 22.19 9.66
C LYS A 765 3.67 21.59 8.33
N GLU A 766 4.44 22.32 7.53
CA GLU A 766 4.90 21.88 6.21
C GLU A 766 5.76 20.61 6.30
N LYS A 767 6.60 20.54 7.34
CA LYS A 767 7.45 19.37 7.60
C LYS A 767 6.79 18.33 8.51
N TRP A 768 5.60 18.60 9.05
CA TRP A 768 4.87 17.73 9.96
C TRP A 768 5.66 17.32 11.20
N GLY A 769 5.97 18.31 12.03
CA GLY A 769 6.76 18.10 13.23
C GLY A 769 7.09 19.40 13.95
N PHE A 770 8.19 19.38 14.67
CA PHE A 770 8.69 20.58 15.33
C PHE A 770 10.18 20.78 15.07
N GLU A 771 10.60 22.03 15.12
CA GLU A 771 12.00 22.45 14.98
C GLU A 771 12.58 22.80 16.34
N ILE A 772 13.85 22.49 16.54
CA ILE A 772 14.63 22.83 17.73
C ILE A 772 15.71 23.80 17.30
N LEU A 773 15.63 25.07 17.76
CA LEU A 773 16.55 26.12 17.41
C LEU A 773 17.29 26.64 18.65
N PRO A 774 18.61 26.40 18.79
CA PRO A 774 19.39 26.96 19.86
C PRO A 774 19.73 28.43 19.57
N LEU A 775 19.52 29.29 20.57
CA LEU A 775 19.65 30.74 20.44
C LEU A 775 20.22 31.37 21.71
N TYR A 776 21.04 32.41 21.59
CA TYR A 776 21.42 33.26 22.71
C TYR A 776 21.66 34.70 22.29
N LYS A 777 21.61 35.64 23.27
CA LYS A 777 21.78 37.08 23.06
C LYS A 777 23.01 37.58 23.79
N VAL A 778 23.85 38.34 23.06
CA VAL A 778 25.04 39.03 23.66
C VAL A 778 25.09 40.46 23.12
N LYS A 779 25.11 41.47 24.01
CA LYS A 779 25.21 42.88 23.62
C LYS A 779 24.23 43.25 22.48
N GLU A 780 22.97 42.92 22.64
CA GLU A 780 21.90 43.18 21.69
C GLU A 780 22.01 42.38 20.35
N LYS A 781 23.04 41.59 20.17
CA LYS A 781 23.18 40.70 19.01
C LYS A 781 22.65 39.29 19.30
N LEU A 782 21.97 38.73 18.32
CA LEU A 782 21.42 37.38 18.39
C LEU A 782 22.35 36.39 17.67
N TYR A 783 22.53 35.23 18.29
CA TYR A 783 23.37 34.17 17.81
C TYR A 783 22.54 32.87 17.75
N ALA A 784 22.36 32.30 16.58
CA ALA A 784 21.61 31.07 16.35
C ALA A 784 22.55 29.90 15.98
N GLY A 785 22.24 28.73 16.49
CA GLY A 785 22.82 27.49 16.00
C GLY A 785 22.03 26.95 14.80
N LYS A 786 22.44 25.78 14.28
CA LYS A 786 21.70 25.08 13.27
C LYS A 786 20.38 24.56 13.86
N SER A 787 19.27 24.77 13.16
CA SER A 787 17.99 24.16 13.50
C SER A 787 18.02 22.65 13.25
N GLU A 788 17.42 21.89 14.13
CA GLU A 788 17.19 20.45 13.97
C GLU A 788 15.69 20.19 13.93
N PHE A 789 15.26 19.43 12.96
CA PHE A 789 13.87 19.06 12.78
C PHE A 789 13.58 17.70 13.42
N CYS A 790 12.46 17.60 14.11
CA CYS A 790 11.94 16.39 14.70
C CYS A 790 10.56 16.11 14.13
N SER A 791 10.42 15.03 13.37
CA SER A 791 9.14 14.63 12.78
C SER A 791 8.23 14.04 13.85
N PHE A 792 6.93 14.29 13.75
CA PHE A 792 5.91 13.57 14.52
C PHE A 792 5.84 12.08 14.17
N GLU A 793 6.50 11.68 13.09
CA GLU A 793 6.56 10.31 12.59
C GLU A 793 7.87 9.58 12.93
N MET A 794 8.74 10.13 13.81
CA MET A 794 10.10 9.58 14.01
C MET A 794 10.16 8.09 14.32
N ASP A 795 9.17 7.54 15.04
CA ASP A 795 9.10 6.10 15.28
C ASP A 795 8.37 5.32 14.18
N MET A 796 7.72 6.05 13.28
CA MET A 796 6.83 5.50 12.25
C MET A 796 7.55 5.09 10.98
N LEU A 797 8.70 5.71 10.67
CA LEU A 797 9.44 5.56 9.41
C LEU A 797 10.40 4.37 9.34
N GLN A 798 10.75 3.77 10.49
CA GLN A 798 11.89 2.84 10.54
C GLN A 798 11.53 1.38 10.30
N LYS A 799 10.29 1.05 9.97
CA LYS A 799 9.86 -0.35 9.94
C LYS A 799 9.34 -0.80 8.58
N THR A 800 10.19 -0.82 7.56
CA THR A 800 9.93 -1.62 6.37
C THR A 800 10.36 -3.06 6.65
N PHE A 801 9.48 -4.03 6.41
CA PHE A 801 9.81 -5.46 6.60
C PHE A 801 10.79 -5.94 5.53
N PHE A 802 10.82 -5.29 4.38
CA PHE A 802 11.53 -5.72 3.19
C PHE A 802 12.98 -5.22 3.09
N ASP A 803 13.47 -4.49 4.09
CA ASP A 803 14.88 -4.08 4.16
C ASP A 803 15.80 -5.11 4.86
N GLY A 804 15.23 -6.20 5.38
CA GLY A 804 15.95 -7.27 6.05
C GLY A 804 16.54 -6.94 7.42
N ARG A 805 16.31 -5.75 7.93
CA ARG A 805 16.90 -5.26 9.19
C ARG A 805 16.11 -5.63 10.45
N LYS A 806 15.00 -6.34 10.32
CA LYS A 806 14.10 -6.68 11.43
C LYS A 806 14.13 -8.14 11.79
#